data_b67a5ccff21a9514b8a25ced4e91a41f
#
_entry.id   b67a5ccff21a9514b8a25ced4e91a41f
#
_cell.length_a   1.000
_cell.length_b   1.000
_cell.length_c   1.000
_cell.angle_alpha   90.00
_cell.angle_beta   90.00
_cell.angle_gamma   90.00
#
_symmetry.space_group_name_H-M   'P 1'
#
loop_
_entity.id
_entity.type
_entity.pdbx_description
1 polymer ?
#
loop_
_entity_poly.entity_id
_entity_poly.type
_entity_poly.pdbx_seq_one_letter_code
_entity_poly.pdbx_strand_id
1 'polypeptide(L)'
;SGLIEEDASRQRNILSTIIELNAEKRQKAIPWYYAPTYLLFWLALFFAVVVPLFNYLPTAVRESEESTKPGEFVAERAQKLLLVLDRMGPKIVGDEMNEKTMVDWMLREVDKVRQVMREDLYEIEVDVQRASGAYLHWEMINMYQAVQNVVVKVSTKSSNSSNYLLINSHTDTKPGSVGTGDAAFMVVVMLEVMRQLVISEKTFEHPVVFLFNGAEEQPLQGSHAFISQHKWSANCRALINLDSAGAGGREILFQGGPNHPWLMRHYRESAKHPFATTMAEEIFQAGLIPSDTDFRIFRDFGPVPGLDMAGAYNGYVYHTKYDRFDVISRDSLQNTGENLLSLVRGIGNAPEMYNTEAHSEGHSVFFDFLGLFFVYYVQSTGVALNICFSIAGLVLVCVSLWRMSKVTGLSPGAVTGSFGIMFVMELAGFVLALGLPLLMAVFYDAGDRTLTYFSNSWLVIGLFIIPSLIGLMLPVTLYYTLQTNHKLPHGYNLQLAGHAHCVLLALLCIILTAVGIRTSYLFLISLLFYVGALAINLLCKLHDRGFLWSILFCICQLLPFLYFSYLFHSFLVITIPMTARKGTEVNPDLLISILCALGTILAMGFLAPLINLFRRPKSIIVGLALIMFTFCMISVSDVGFPYRPKTSVMRVNFLQVQRTFYEYDGSISLDDSGYYFDLQDRRLEQPLAETMDISGIVHLEKECETQMMCGVPCFNHRWCEARKAARWLPRAQRVEIPGSTELELLNKTISADGYRVVYNFKLTGPGRMSLFIKPLSGVKMVDWSFLRGMLDKPFTYKPPYHIFFAWAADDAPIEFYLELTKFDGKFNEPVFEIGISGHYLSQLHKRDALSQQFIKDLPDFVHAMEWPASYARYVY
;
A
#
# COMPACT_ATOMS: atom_id res chain seq x y z
N SER A 1 65.11 38.35 6.13
CA SER A 1 64.57 38.90 4.88
C SER A 1 63.77 37.79 4.12
N GLY A 2 64.25 36.57 4.07
CA GLY A 2 63.58 35.46 3.31
C GLY A 2 62.15 35.11 3.73
N LEU A 3 61.89 35.08 5.02
CA LEU A 3 60.56 34.79 5.55
C LEU A 3 59.49 35.86 5.24
N ILE A 4 59.92 37.12 5.15
CA ILE A 4 59.03 38.24 4.82
C ILE A 4 58.72 38.28 3.31
N GLU A 5 59.68 37.90 2.46
CA GLU A 5 59.48 37.78 1.01
C GLU A 5 58.61 36.58 0.64
N GLU A 6 58.75 35.47 1.37
CA GLU A 6 57.93 34.26 1.17
C GLU A 6 56.47 34.51 1.59
N ASP A 7 56.26 35.23 2.70
CA ASP A 7 54.92 35.59 3.17
C ASP A 7 54.25 36.64 2.25
N ALA A 8 54.99 37.59 1.72
CA ALA A 8 54.52 38.57 0.74
C ALA A 8 54.20 37.93 -0.61
N SER A 9 54.98 36.92 -1.04
CA SER A 9 54.69 36.14 -2.25
C SER A 9 53.43 35.27 -2.09
N ARG A 10 53.26 34.67 -0.92
CA ARG A 10 52.07 33.89 -0.58
C ARG A 10 50.80 34.76 -0.53
N GLN A 11 50.88 35.94 0.07
CA GLN A 11 49.76 36.89 0.11
C GLN A 11 49.37 37.40 -1.29
N ARG A 12 50.34 37.65 -2.18
CA ARG A 12 50.09 38.05 -3.58
C ARG A 12 49.41 36.94 -4.37
N ASN A 13 49.84 35.69 -4.20
CA ASN A 13 49.22 34.55 -4.87
C ASN A 13 47.76 34.31 -4.38
N ILE A 14 47.53 34.51 -3.09
CA ILE A 14 46.18 34.41 -2.51
C ILE A 14 45.27 35.53 -3.05
N LEU A 15 45.81 36.76 -3.11
CA LEU A 15 45.08 37.91 -3.61
C LEU A 15 44.76 37.78 -5.11
N SER A 16 45.68 37.25 -5.92
CA SER A 16 45.46 37.00 -7.35
C SER A 16 44.38 35.93 -7.56
N THR A 17 44.41 34.84 -6.78
CA THR A 17 43.41 33.79 -6.83
C THR A 17 42.00 34.32 -6.43
N ILE A 18 41.92 35.14 -5.39
CA ILE A 18 40.67 35.78 -4.97
C ILE A 18 40.14 36.73 -6.06
N ILE A 19 41.04 37.50 -6.70
CA ILE A 19 40.68 38.42 -7.79
C ILE A 19 40.21 37.63 -9.00
N GLU A 20 40.87 36.55 -9.37
CA GLU A 20 40.44 35.67 -10.45
C GLU A 20 39.08 35.02 -10.20
N LEU A 21 38.89 34.49 -9.01
CA LEU A 21 37.61 33.87 -8.60
C LEU A 21 36.46 34.90 -8.50
N ASN A 22 36.77 36.13 -8.10
CA ASN A 22 35.79 37.24 -8.10
C ASN A 22 35.56 37.82 -9.50
N ALA A 23 36.53 37.79 -10.38
CA ALA A 23 36.39 38.16 -11.79
C ALA A 23 35.52 37.14 -12.52
N GLU A 24 35.65 35.83 -12.23
CA GLU A 24 34.76 34.76 -12.67
C GLU A 24 33.32 35.02 -12.25
N LYS A 25 33.10 35.52 -11.03
CA LYS A 25 31.78 35.91 -10.55
C LYS A 25 31.13 37.01 -11.42
N ARG A 26 31.88 37.98 -11.88
CA ARG A 26 31.38 39.12 -12.66
C ARG A 26 31.23 38.85 -14.14
N GLN A 27 32.10 38.00 -14.72
CA GLN A 27 32.16 37.76 -16.15
C GLN A 27 31.49 36.49 -16.64
N LYS A 28 31.34 35.44 -15.79
CA LYS A 28 30.90 34.09 -16.19
C LYS A 28 29.65 33.57 -15.56
N ALA A 29 28.81 34.40 -14.88
CA ALA A 29 27.51 33.97 -14.43
C ALA A 29 26.68 33.61 -15.68
N ILE A 30 26.18 32.38 -15.73
CA ILE A 30 25.39 31.86 -16.83
C ILE A 30 24.11 32.72 -16.96
N PRO A 31 23.74 33.16 -18.18
CA PRO A 31 22.56 33.99 -18.38
C PRO A 31 21.29 33.30 -17.80
N TRP A 32 20.40 34.10 -17.25
CA TRP A 32 19.21 33.62 -16.54
C TRP A 32 18.27 32.75 -17.42
N TYR A 33 18.21 32.97 -18.70
CA TYR A 33 17.34 32.26 -19.63
C TYR A 33 17.78 30.79 -19.87
N TYR A 34 18.97 30.39 -19.44
CA TYR A 34 19.37 28.98 -19.42
C TYR A 34 18.85 28.21 -18.21
N ALA A 35 18.42 28.89 -17.14
CA ALA A 35 17.91 28.22 -15.94
C ALA A 35 16.61 27.46 -16.19
N PRO A 36 15.61 27.98 -16.94
CA PRO A 36 14.48 27.18 -17.38
C PRO A 36 14.89 25.95 -18.15
N THR A 37 15.86 26.03 -19.06
CA THR A 37 16.39 24.89 -19.82
C THR A 37 17.00 23.84 -18.90
N TYR A 38 17.71 24.25 -17.87
CA TYR A 38 18.26 23.37 -16.83
C TYR A 38 17.16 22.59 -16.11
N LEU A 39 16.10 23.25 -15.66
CA LEU A 39 14.98 22.59 -15.00
C LEU A 39 14.18 21.69 -15.96
N LEU A 40 13.97 22.16 -17.19
CA LEU A 40 13.28 21.37 -18.22
C LEU A 40 14.07 20.14 -18.63
N PHE A 41 15.39 20.16 -18.55
CA PHE A 41 16.23 18.97 -18.80
C PHE A 41 15.87 17.83 -17.84
N TRP A 42 15.76 18.11 -16.54
CA TRP A 42 15.40 17.08 -15.55
C TRP A 42 13.97 16.60 -15.74
N LEU A 43 13.06 17.49 -16.05
CA LEU A 43 11.68 17.14 -16.37
C LEU A 43 11.60 16.28 -17.64
N ALA A 44 12.33 16.64 -18.69
CA ALA A 44 12.40 15.87 -19.93
C ALA A 44 13.01 14.49 -19.71
N LEU A 45 14.02 14.39 -18.85
CA LEU A 45 14.65 13.12 -18.47
C LEU A 45 13.65 12.19 -17.78
N PHE A 46 12.81 12.72 -16.89
CA PHE A 46 11.73 11.98 -16.27
C PHE A 46 10.75 11.43 -17.33
N PHE A 47 10.23 12.25 -18.21
CA PHE A 47 9.28 11.81 -19.24
C PHE A 47 9.90 10.90 -20.30
N ALA A 48 11.17 11.09 -20.64
CA ALA A 48 11.84 10.31 -21.68
C ALA A 48 12.34 8.94 -21.19
N VAL A 49 12.64 8.79 -19.91
CA VAL A 49 13.26 7.57 -19.35
C VAL A 49 12.37 6.92 -18.31
N VAL A 50 11.96 7.66 -17.29
CA VAL A 50 11.26 7.07 -16.13
C VAL A 50 9.87 6.58 -16.52
N VAL A 51 9.08 7.40 -17.17
CA VAL A 51 7.70 7.04 -17.56
C VAL A 51 7.68 5.84 -18.51
N PRO A 52 8.48 5.79 -19.60
CA PRO A 52 8.52 4.62 -20.46
C PRO A 52 8.98 3.34 -19.76
N LEU A 53 10.00 3.40 -18.90
CA LEU A 53 10.48 2.23 -18.17
C LEU A 53 9.48 1.76 -17.13
N PHE A 54 8.79 2.67 -16.46
CA PHE A 54 7.71 2.32 -15.53
C PHE A 54 6.57 1.58 -16.21
N ASN A 55 6.19 2.01 -17.42
CA ASN A 55 5.09 1.43 -18.20
C ASN A 55 5.53 0.24 -19.08
N TYR A 56 6.81 -0.10 -19.09
CA TYR A 56 7.30 -1.19 -19.92
C TYR A 56 6.71 -2.54 -19.46
N LEU A 57 6.19 -3.28 -20.43
CA LEU A 57 5.71 -4.65 -20.26
C LEU A 57 6.31 -5.53 -21.36
N PRO A 58 6.65 -6.80 -21.07
CA PRO A 58 7.13 -7.72 -22.09
C PRO A 58 6.02 -8.05 -23.08
N THR A 59 6.38 -8.29 -24.33
CA THR A 59 5.42 -8.71 -25.35
C THR A 59 4.82 -10.07 -25.02
N ALA A 60 3.50 -10.17 -25.04
CA ALA A 60 2.77 -11.40 -24.77
C ALA A 60 3.11 -12.51 -25.79
N VAL A 61 3.41 -13.69 -25.28
CA VAL A 61 3.62 -14.91 -26.09
C VAL A 61 2.25 -15.46 -26.50
N ARG A 62 2.13 -15.80 -27.77
CA ARG A 62 0.92 -16.42 -28.35
C ARG A 62 1.03 -17.95 -28.33
N GLU A 63 -0.11 -18.64 -28.31
CA GLU A 63 -0.15 -20.09 -28.39
C GLU A 63 0.56 -20.65 -29.64
N SER A 64 0.47 -19.93 -30.76
CA SER A 64 1.17 -20.28 -32.01
C SER A 64 2.71 -20.20 -31.90
N GLU A 65 3.23 -19.48 -30.93
CA GLU A 65 4.67 -19.30 -30.70
C GLU A 65 5.24 -20.32 -29.69
N GLU A 66 4.39 -21.13 -29.04
CA GLU A 66 4.81 -22.06 -27.97
C GLU A 66 5.86 -23.05 -28.44
N SER A 67 5.76 -23.52 -29.70
CA SER A 67 6.74 -24.45 -30.27
C SER A 67 8.12 -23.82 -30.53
N THR A 68 8.16 -22.50 -30.76
CA THR A 68 9.40 -21.76 -31.00
C THR A 68 9.98 -21.17 -29.72
N LYS A 69 9.17 -21.07 -28.66
CA LYS A 69 9.52 -20.55 -27.35
C LYS A 69 9.20 -21.57 -26.23
N PRO A 70 9.81 -22.76 -26.27
CA PRO A 70 9.45 -23.83 -25.34
C PRO A 70 9.78 -23.45 -23.90
N GLY A 71 8.83 -23.69 -23.00
CA GLY A 71 8.99 -23.44 -21.58
C GLY A 71 8.80 -21.98 -21.15
N GLU A 72 8.36 -21.12 -22.06
CA GLU A 72 7.94 -19.75 -21.72
C GLU A 72 6.46 -19.70 -21.32
N PHE A 73 6.11 -18.70 -20.51
CA PHE A 73 4.73 -18.42 -20.14
C PHE A 73 3.93 -17.96 -21.37
N VAL A 74 2.73 -18.52 -21.60
CA VAL A 74 1.88 -18.19 -22.74
C VAL A 74 0.71 -17.32 -22.29
N ALA A 75 0.86 -16.02 -22.38
CA ALA A 75 -0.15 -15.05 -21.93
C ALA A 75 -1.48 -15.15 -22.69
N GLU A 76 -1.46 -15.53 -23.98
CA GLU A 76 -2.70 -15.68 -24.76
C GLU A 76 -3.62 -16.75 -24.17
N ARG A 77 -3.07 -17.86 -23.69
CA ARG A 77 -3.85 -18.93 -23.06
C ARG A 77 -4.43 -18.44 -21.72
N ALA A 78 -3.62 -17.80 -20.90
CA ALA A 78 -4.09 -17.21 -19.65
C ALA A 78 -5.18 -16.16 -19.89
N GLN A 79 -5.06 -15.34 -20.92
CA GLN A 79 -6.07 -14.34 -21.28
C GLN A 79 -7.42 -14.97 -21.66
N LYS A 80 -7.40 -16.09 -22.40
CA LYS A 80 -8.64 -16.80 -22.75
C LYS A 80 -9.36 -17.31 -21.49
N LEU A 81 -8.61 -17.84 -20.52
CA LEU A 81 -9.17 -18.25 -19.24
C LEU A 81 -9.71 -17.07 -18.42
N LEU A 82 -8.99 -15.94 -18.44
CA LEU A 82 -9.42 -14.72 -17.78
C LEU A 82 -10.77 -14.20 -18.29
N LEU A 83 -10.97 -14.26 -19.61
CA LEU A 83 -12.25 -13.89 -20.23
C LEU A 83 -13.40 -14.78 -19.75
N VAL A 84 -13.16 -16.05 -19.53
CA VAL A 84 -14.17 -16.97 -18.96
C VAL A 84 -14.53 -16.55 -17.55
N LEU A 85 -13.54 -16.26 -16.71
CA LEU A 85 -13.76 -15.82 -15.32
C LEU A 85 -14.47 -14.45 -15.25
N ASP A 86 -14.13 -13.54 -16.14
CA ASP A 86 -14.84 -12.24 -16.26
C ASP A 86 -16.34 -12.44 -16.58
N ARG A 87 -16.64 -13.34 -17.50
CA ARG A 87 -18.02 -13.63 -17.89
C ARG A 87 -18.86 -14.36 -16.84
N MET A 88 -18.21 -15.05 -15.90
CA MET A 88 -18.89 -15.66 -14.76
C MET A 88 -19.53 -14.60 -13.84
N GLY A 89 -18.99 -13.39 -13.81
CA GLY A 89 -19.43 -12.35 -12.90
C GLY A 89 -18.90 -12.51 -11.47
N PRO A 90 -19.54 -11.83 -10.50
CA PRO A 90 -19.14 -11.90 -9.08
C PRO A 90 -19.21 -13.31 -8.50
N LYS A 91 -18.21 -13.66 -7.70
CA LYS A 91 -18.05 -14.96 -7.04
C LYS A 91 -18.06 -14.75 -5.52
N ILE A 92 -19.24 -14.50 -4.99
CA ILE A 92 -19.40 -14.16 -3.57
C ILE A 92 -19.42 -15.46 -2.77
N VAL A 93 -18.66 -15.50 -1.68
CA VAL A 93 -18.64 -16.64 -0.77
C VAL A 93 -20.07 -16.93 -0.27
N GLY A 94 -20.51 -18.16 -0.39
CA GLY A 94 -21.88 -18.61 -0.10
C GLY A 94 -22.81 -18.67 -1.31
N ASP A 95 -22.47 -18.01 -2.42
CA ASP A 95 -23.24 -18.12 -3.67
C ASP A 95 -22.83 -19.36 -4.47
N GLU A 96 -23.77 -19.96 -5.18
CA GLU A 96 -23.53 -21.13 -6.05
C GLU A 96 -22.40 -20.88 -7.07
N MET A 97 -22.27 -19.63 -7.51
CA MET A 97 -21.19 -19.24 -8.44
C MET A 97 -19.79 -19.51 -7.85
N ASN A 98 -19.56 -19.15 -6.60
CA ASN A 98 -18.30 -19.40 -5.90
C ASN A 98 -18.17 -20.86 -5.43
N GLU A 99 -19.22 -21.38 -4.78
CA GLU A 99 -19.13 -22.64 -4.06
C GLU A 99 -19.22 -23.88 -4.97
N LYS A 100 -19.79 -23.74 -6.17
CA LYS A 100 -19.97 -24.83 -7.10
C LYS A 100 -19.38 -24.55 -8.48
N THR A 101 -19.87 -23.50 -9.15
CA THR A 101 -19.50 -23.24 -10.54
C THR A 101 -18.00 -22.99 -10.69
N MET A 102 -17.42 -22.18 -9.80
CA MET A 102 -16.00 -21.88 -9.80
C MET A 102 -15.15 -23.10 -9.45
N VAL A 103 -15.55 -23.88 -8.46
CA VAL A 103 -14.87 -25.12 -8.07
C VAL A 103 -14.88 -26.13 -9.22
N ASP A 104 -16.04 -26.37 -9.84
CA ASP A 104 -16.19 -27.29 -10.96
C ASP A 104 -15.36 -26.83 -12.18
N TRP A 105 -15.33 -25.52 -12.45
CA TRP A 105 -14.50 -24.97 -13.52
C TRP A 105 -13.03 -25.19 -13.23
N MET A 106 -12.57 -24.90 -12.02
CA MET A 106 -11.17 -25.10 -11.61
C MET A 106 -10.73 -26.55 -11.78
N LEU A 107 -11.55 -27.48 -11.34
CA LEU A 107 -11.27 -28.91 -11.48
C LEU A 107 -11.14 -29.32 -12.94
N ARG A 108 -11.99 -28.81 -13.82
CA ARG A 108 -11.88 -29.06 -15.28
C ARG A 108 -10.61 -28.48 -15.89
N GLU A 109 -10.20 -27.28 -15.46
CA GLU A 109 -8.96 -26.67 -15.98
C GLU A 109 -7.72 -27.44 -15.47
N VAL A 110 -7.73 -27.91 -14.24
CA VAL A 110 -6.64 -28.78 -13.71
C VAL A 110 -6.60 -30.11 -14.45
N ASP A 111 -7.74 -30.71 -14.79
CA ASP A 111 -7.79 -31.92 -15.59
C ASP A 111 -7.21 -31.72 -17.00
N LYS A 112 -7.45 -30.58 -17.64
CA LYS A 112 -6.80 -30.23 -18.92
C LYS A 112 -5.28 -30.14 -18.79
N VAL A 113 -4.78 -29.57 -17.67
CA VAL A 113 -3.34 -29.55 -17.39
C VAL A 113 -2.80 -30.99 -17.21
N ARG A 114 -3.52 -31.83 -16.50
CA ARG A 114 -3.16 -33.25 -16.31
C ARG A 114 -3.09 -34.01 -17.64
N GLN A 115 -3.97 -33.74 -18.60
CA GLN A 115 -3.98 -34.38 -19.92
C GLN A 115 -2.72 -34.09 -20.76
N VAL A 116 -2.06 -32.94 -20.55
CA VAL A 116 -0.84 -32.56 -21.28
C VAL A 116 0.44 -32.80 -20.48
N MET A 117 0.30 -33.20 -19.22
CA MET A 117 1.42 -33.46 -18.33
C MET A 117 2.33 -34.57 -18.85
N ARG A 118 3.62 -34.41 -18.65
CA ARG A 118 4.58 -35.49 -18.81
C ARG A 118 4.48 -36.50 -17.65
N GLU A 119 3.67 -37.53 -17.85
CA GLU A 119 3.41 -38.57 -16.82
C GLU A 119 4.67 -39.35 -16.40
N ASP A 120 5.70 -39.36 -17.23
CA ASP A 120 7.01 -39.95 -16.92
C ASP A 120 7.78 -39.16 -15.84
N LEU A 121 7.54 -37.87 -15.72
CA LEU A 121 8.28 -36.95 -14.85
C LEU A 121 7.49 -36.43 -13.66
N TYR A 122 6.20 -36.21 -13.81
CA TYR A 122 5.38 -35.47 -12.84
C TYR A 122 4.17 -36.27 -12.37
N GLU A 123 3.68 -35.82 -11.21
CA GLU A 123 2.44 -36.28 -10.60
C GLU A 123 1.62 -35.07 -10.12
N ILE A 124 0.30 -35.11 -10.34
CA ILE A 124 -0.64 -34.09 -9.86
C ILE A 124 -1.64 -34.74 -8.90
N GLU A 125 -1.68 -34.26 -7.67
CA GLU A 125 -2.70 -34.58 -6.68
C GLU A 125 -3.62 -33.39 -6.50
N VAL A 126 -4.93 -33.64 -6.42
CA VAL A 126 -5.96 -32.60 -6.23
C VAL A 126 -6.78 -32.91 -4.99
N ASP A 127 -7.02 -31.87 -4.18
CA ASP A 127 -7.91 -31.94 -3.03
C ASP A 127 -8.85 -30.73 -2.99
N VAL A 128 -10.13 -30.99 -2.75
CA VAL A 128 -11.12 -29.93 -2.50
C VAL A 128 -11.36 -29.88 -1.01
N GLN A 129 -10.72 -28.94 -0.34
CA GLN A 129 -10.91 -28.74 1.08
C GLN A 129 -12.23 -28.05 1.35
N ARG A 130 -12.97 -28.55 2.32
CA ARG A 130 -14.14 -27.90 2.90
C ARG A 130 -13.94 -27.83 4.41
N ALA A 131 -13.89 -26.63 4.98
CA ALA A 131 -13.47 -26.46 6.37
C ALA A 131 -14.27 -25.39 7.09
N SER A 132 -14.39 -25.57 8.40
CA SER A 132 -15.01 -24.65 9.34
C SER A 132 -14.05 -24.32 10.46
N GLY A 133 -14.06 -23.08 10.97
CA GLY A 133 -13.17 -22.69 12.04
C GLY A 133 -13.42 -21.28 12.54
N ALA A 134 -12.55 -20.84 13.43
CA ALA A 134 -12.57 -19.51 14.01
C ALA A 134 -11.16 -19.08 14.44
N TYR A 135 -10.89 -17.79 14.35
CA TYR A 135 -9.64 -17.21 14.81
C TYR A 135 -9.79 -15.73 15.19
N LEU A 136 -8.86 -15.22 15.97
CA LEU A 136 -8.82 -13.80 16.32
C LEU A 136 -8.15 -13.00 15.22
N HIS A 137 -8.87 -12.00 14.72
CA HIS A 137 -8.39 -11.14 13.65
C HIS A 137 -9.03 -9.75 13.72
N TRP A 138 -8.26 -8.68 13.63
CA TRP A 138 -8.73 -7.29 13.71
C TRP A 138 -9.64 -6.99 14.90
N GLU A 139 -9.27 -7.43 16.07
CA GLU A 139 -10.04 -7.25 17.32
C GLU A 139 -11.44 -7.91 17.31
N MET A 140 -11.67 -8.85 16.40
CA MET A 140 -12.89 -9.64 16.32
C MET A 140 -12.57 -11.14 16.32
N ILE A 141 -13.57 -11.96 16.67
CA ILE A 141 -13.55 -13.37 16.35
C ILE A 141 -14.08 -13.52 14.92
N ASN A 142 -13.25 -14.04 14.04
CA ASN A 142 -13.61 -14.33 12.67
C ASN A 142 -13.97 -15.80 12.56
N MET A 143 -15.25 -16.09 12.35
CA MET A 143 -15.78 -17.45 12.24
C MET A 143 -16.24 -17.75 10.82
N TYR A 144 -15.95 -18.95 10.36
CA TYR A 144 -16.37 -19.40 9.04
C TYR A 144 -16.87 -20.83 9.09
N GLN A 145 -17.78 -21.16 8.16
CA GLN A 145 -18.34 -22.50 8.02
C GLN A 145 -18.33 -22.93 6.57
N ALA A 146 -17.79 -24.13 6.36
CA ALA A 146 -17.77 -24.82 5.08
C ALA A 146 -17.15 -24.02 3.92
N VAL A 147 -16.14 -23.18 4.19
CA VAL A 147 -15.35 -22.52 3.14
C VAL A 147 -14.58 -23.52 2.33
N GLN A 148 -14.43 -23.28 1.04
CA GLN A 148 -13.83 -24.25 0.12
C GLN A 148 -12.53 -23.70 -0.48
N ASN A 149 -11.54 -24.58 -0.57
CA ASN A 149 -10.28 -24.37 -1.28
C ASN A 149 -10.06 -25.48 -2.29
N VAL A 150 -9.62 -25.14 -3.48
CA VAL A 150 -9.10 -26.13 -4.44
C VAL A 150 -7.58 -26.14 -4.31
N VAL A 151 -7.02 -27.27 -3.94
CA VAL A 151 -5.60 -27.43 -3.66
C VAL A 151 -5.00 -28.43 -4.64
N VAL A 152 -3.97 -28.02 -5.37
CA VAL A 152 -3.31 -28.82 -6.39
C VAL A 152 -1.83 -28.93 -6.07
N LYS A 153 -1.36 -30.16 -5.84
CA LYS A 153 0.03 -30.46 -5.56
C LYS A 153 0.68 -31.07 -6.80
N VAL A 154 1.74 -30.44 -7.25
CA VAL A 154 2.57 -30.90 -8.37
C VAL A 154 3.91 -31.36 -7.82
N SER A 155 4.24 -32.61 -8.10
CA SER A 155 5.49 -33.24 -7.63
C SER A 155 6.28 -33.81 -8.79
N THR A 156 7.60 -33.82 -8.66
CA THR A 156 8.51 -34.54 -9.56
C THR A 156 8.71 -35.98 -9.05
N LYS A 157 8.48 -37.00 -9.88
CA LYS A 157 8.60 -38.41 -9.49
C LYS A 157 9.99 -38.81 -9.03
N SER A 158 11.02 -38.13 -9.52
CA SER A 158 12.42 -38.38 -9.14
C SER A 158 12.84 -37.78 -7.80
N SER A 159 12.02 -36.90 -7.22
CA SER A 159 12.31 -36.24 -5.93
C SER A 159 11.68 -36.97 -4.76
N ASN A 160 12.40 -37.01 -3.63
CA ASN A 160 11.90 -37.53 -2.36
C ASN A 160 11.56 -36.43 -1.34
N SER A 161 11.62 -35.15 -1.76
CA SER A 161 11.31 -34.03 -0.86
C SER A 161 9.82 -34.00 -0.54
N SER A 162 9.49 -33.88 0.73
CA SER A 162 8.12 -33.64 1.22
C SER A 162 7.84 -32.18 1.49
N ASN A 163 8.88 -31.37 1.65
CA ASN A 163 8.75 -29.91 1.84
C ASN A 163 8.36 -29.25 0.53
N TYR A 164 7.40 -28.32 0.56
CA TYR A 164 6.88 -27.72 -0.65
C TYR A 164 6.81 -26.19 -0.61
N LEU A 165 6.82 -25.61 -1.80
CA LEU A 165 6.53 -24.21 -2.05
C LEU A 165 5.02 -24.03 -2.28
N LEU A 166 4.38 -23.14 -1.52
CA LEU A 166 2.98 -22.79 -1.69
C LEU A 166 2.83 -21.57 -2.60
N ILE A 167 1.96 -21.67 -3.59
CA ILE A 167 1.52 -20.54 -4.42
C ILE A 167 0.05 -20.32 -4.12
N ASN A 168 -0.30 -19.15 -3.59
CA ASN A 168 -1.66 -18.81 -3.18
C ASN A 168 -2.22 -17.63 -3.96
N SER A 169 -3.47 -17.74 -4.36
CA SER A 169 -4.33 -16.62 -4.74
C SER A 169 -5.78 -17.00 -4.54
N HIS A 170 -6.69 -16.02 -4.60
CA HIS A 170 -8.10 -16.26 -4.31
C HIS A 170 -8.98 -16.19 -5.55
N THR A 171 -10.13 -16.84 -5.46
CA THR A 171 -11.11 -16.97 -6.54
C THR A 171 -12.40 -16.18 -6.25
N ASP A 172 -12.70 -15.95 -4.97
CA ASP A 172 -13.86 -15.19 -4.53
C ASP A 172 -13.69 -13.68 -4.76
N THR A 173 -14.80 -12.95 -4.75
CA THR A 173 -14.83 -11.51 -5.04
C THR A 173 -15.71 -10.76 -4.08
N LYS A 174 -15.49 -9.43 -4.00
CA LYS A 174 -16.41 -8.52 -3.30
C LYS A 174 -17.78 -8.43 -3.98
N PRO A 175 -18.84 -8.16 -3.22
CA PRO A 175 -20.14 -7.82 -3.79
C PRO A 175 -20.06 -6.66 -4.77
N GLY A 176 -20.67 -6.81 -5.93
CA GLY A 176 -20.66 -5.77 -6.97
C GLY A 176 -19.37 -5.65 -7.79
N SER A 177 -18.34 -6.48 -7.51
CA SER A 177 -17.14 -6.58 -8.33
C SER A 177 -17.07 -7.93 -9.04
N VAL A 178 -16.61 -7.94 -10.28
CA VAL A 178 -16.33 -9.18 -11.02
C VAL A 178 -15.01 -9.79 -10.62
N GLY A 179 -14.09 -8.95 -10.09
CA GLY A 179 -12.78 -9.40 -9.61
C GLY A 179 -11.89 -9.95 -10.71
N THR A 180 -11.91 -9.35 -11.89
CA THR A 180 -11.09 -9.82 -13.00
C THR A 180 -9.61 -9.51 -12.75
N GLY A 181 -9.30 -8.34 -12.21
CA GLY A 181 -7.97 -8.00 -11.67
C GLY A 181 -7.75 -8.64 -10.30
N ASP A 182 -8.74 -8.59 -9.44
CA ASP A 182 -8.68 -8.99 -8.03
C ASP A 182 -9.56 -10.22 -7.73
N ALA A 183 -9.04 -11.48 -7.80
CA ALA A 183 -7.69 -11.84 -8.23
C ALA A 183 -7.74 -12.91 -9.34
N ALA A 184 -8.80 -12.91 -10.20
CA ALA A 184 -8.87 -13.86 -11.32
C ALA A 184 -7.63 -13.80 -12.23
N PHE A 185 -7.03 -12.62 -12.38
CA PHE A 185 -5.75 -12.42 -13.05
C PHE A 185 -4.66 -13.36 -12.50
N MET A 186 -4.50 -13.40 -11.21
CA MET A 186 -3.48 -14.24 -10.56
C MET A 186 -3.82 -15.73 -10.67
N VAL A 187 -5.11 -16.07 -10.59
CA VAL A 187 -5.59 -17.45 -10.74
C VAL A 187 -5.23 -18.02 -12.11
N VAL A 188 -5.45 -17.29 -13.18
CA VAL A 188 -5.12 -17.78 -14.54
C VAL A 188 -3.62 -17.82 -14.79
N VAL A 189 -2.86 -16.91 -14.18
CA VAL A 189 -1.38 -16.97 -14.19
C VAL A 189 -0.90 -18.24 -13.49
N MET A 190 -1.46 -18.57 -12.34
CA MET A 190 -1.13 -19.82 -11.63
C MET A 190 -1.42 -21.07 -12.47
N LEU A 191 -2.57 -21.10 -13.15
CA LEU A 191 -2.93 -22.25 -14.03
C LEU A 191 -1.96 -22.41 -15.20
N GLU A 192 -1.58 -21.31 -15.86
CA GLU A 192 -0.62 -21.40 -16.95
C GLU A 192 0.80 -21.76 -16.47
N VAL A 193 1.23 -21.23 -15.32
CA VAL A 193 2.50 -21.63 -14.69
C VAL A 193 2.48 -23.13 -14.36
N MET A 194 1.39 -23.64 -13.79
CA MET A 194 1.22 -25.07 -13.52
C MET A 194 1.40 -25.90 -14.81
N ARG A 195 0.76 -25.48 -15.89
CA ARG A 195 0.89 -26.14 -17.20
C ARG A 195 2.35 -26.15 -17.67
N GLN A 196 3.02 -24.99 -17.65
CA GLN A 196 4.41 -24.87 -18.12
C GLN A 196 5.39 -25.72 -17.27
N LEU A 197 5.13 -25.87 -15.98
CA LEU A 197 5.93 -26.77 -15.13
C LEU A 197 5.81 -28.22 -15.55
N VAL A 198 4.61 -28.72 -15.78
CA VAL A 198 4.37 -30.16 -15.98
C VAL A 198 4.61 -30.62 -17.42
N ILE A 199 4.71 -29.73 -18.39
CA ILE A 199 5.11 -30.09 -19.77
C ILE A 199 6.63 -29.98 -19.98
N SER A 200 7.36 -29.38 -19.02
CA SER A 200 8.79 -29.11 -19.12
C SER A 200 9.62 -30.37 -18.84
N GLU A 201 10.75 -30.49 -19.52
CA GLU A 201 11.79 -31.46 -19.18
C GLU A 201 12.60 -31.07 -17.93
N LYS A 202 12.57 -29.77 -17.58
CA LYS A 202 13.26 -29.27 -16.40
C LYS A 202 12.43 -29.58 -15.15
N THR A 203 12.87 -30.58 -14.41
CA THR A 203 12.28 -30.99 -13.15
C THR A 203 12.65 -30.02 -12.02
N PHE A 204 11.93 -30.09 -10.91
CA PHE A 204 12.18 -29.33 -9.69
C PHE A 204 12.24 -30.29 -8.49
N GLU A 205 13.00 -29.91 -7.46
CA GLU A 205 13.26 -30.74 -6.30
C GLU A 205 12.10 -30.79 -5.32
N HIS A 206 11.55 -29.62 -4.95
CA HIS A 206 10.50 -29.54 -3.96
C HIS A 206 9.14 -29.45 -4.64
N PRO A 207 8.13 -30.22 -4.17
CA PRO A 207 6.77 -30.07 -4.68
C PRO A 207 6.29 -28.63 -4.66
N VAL A 208 5.38 -28.29 -5.57
CA VAL A 208 4.71 -26.99 -5.64
C VAL A 208 3.23 -27.22 -5.40
N VAL A 209 2.68 -26.55 -4.42
CA VAL A 209 1.26 -26.62 -4.10
C VAL A 209 0.60 -25.31 -4.54
N PHE A 210 -0.41 -25.41 -5.39
CA PHE A 210 -1.23 -24.29 -5.83
C PHE A 210 -2.52 -24.29 -5.00
N LEU A 211 -2.71 -23.23 -4.24
CA LEU A 211 -3.91 -23.01 -3.45
C LEU A 211 -4.78 -21.96 -4.14
N PHE A 212 -5.91 -22.42 -4.65
CA PHE A 212 -6.98 -21.57 -5.17
C PHE A 212 -7.99 -21.37 -4.05
N ASN A 213 -7.81 -20.26 -3.33
CA ASN A 213 -8.52 -19.93 -2.11
C ASN A 213 -9.91 -19.37 -2.44
N GLY A 214 -10.94 -19.96 -1.88
CA GLY A 214 -12.34 -19.60 -2.16
C GLY A 214 -12.98 -18.66 -1.14
N ALA A 215 -12.21 -18.05 -0.22
CA ALA A 215 -12.76 -17.18 0.82
C ALA A 215 -11.70 -16.21 1.39
N GLU A 216 -11.06 -15.42 0.55
CA GLU A 216 -10.13 -14.35 0.96
C GLU A 216 -10.88 -13.08 1.36
N GLU A 217 -11.87 -12.69 0.59
CA GLU A 217 -12.63 -11.45 0.73
C GLU A 217 -13.59 -11.42 1.94
N GLN A 218 -13.71 -12.56 2.65
CA GLN A 218 -14.44 -12.74 3.90
C GLN A 218 -13.50 -12.97 5.08
N PRO A 219 -12.98 -11.97 5.69
CA PRO A 219 -11.60 -11.61 5.48
C PRO A 219 -10.65 -12.77 5.79
N LEU A 220 -9.90 -13.23 4.80
CA LEU A 220 -8.78 -14.18 4.88
C LEU A 220 -9.15 -15.58 5.42
N GLN A 221 -10.40 -16.03 5.25
CA GLN A 221 -10.87 -17.28 5.85
C GLN A 221 -10.34 -18.53 5.17
N GLY A 222 -10.22 -18.51 3.85
CA GLY A 222 -9.74 -19.66 3.09
C GLY A 222 -8.28 -20.00 3.37
N SER A 223 -7.42 -19.01 3.48
CA SER A 223 -6.01 -19.21 3.87
C SER A 223 -5.87 -19.76 5.29
N HIS A 224 -6.69 -19.26 6.24
CA HIS A 224 -6.71 -19.81 7.58
C HIS A 224 -7.19 -21.27 7.59
N ALA A 225 -8.23 -21.60 6.85
CA ALA A 225 -8.72 -22.97 6.71
C ALA A 225 -7.63 -23.90 6.18
N PHE A 226 -6.85 -23.45 5.17
CA PHE A 226 -5.76 -24.24 4.63
C PHE A 226 -4.65 -24.46 5.65
N ILE A 227 -4.06 -23.40 6.17
CA ILE A 227 -2.85 -23.52 6.99
C ILE A 227 -3.11 -24.20 8.35
N SER A 228 -4.33 -24.06 8.89
CA SER A 228 -4.68 -24.66 10.18
C SER A 228 -5.21 -26.09 10.09
N GLN A 229 -5.78 -26.51 8.96
CA GLN A 229 -6.56 -27.75 8.91
C GLN A 229 -6.23 -28.67 7.72
N HIS A 230 -5.59 -28.19 6.67
CA HIS A 230 -5.33 -29.00 5.49
C HIS A 230 -4.27 -30.09 5.77
N LYS A 231 -4.49 -31.29 5.22
CA LYS A 231 -3.58 -32.44 5.40
C LYS A 231 -2.13 -32.22 4.96
N TRP A 232 -1.89 -31.26 4.06
CA TRP A 232 -0.55 -30.91 3.58
C TRP A 232 0.08 -29.73 4.30
N SER A 233 -0.64 -29.03 5.14
CA SER A 233 -0.17 -27.77 5.76
C SER A 233 1.15 -27.88 6.51
N ALA A 234 1.40 -29.03 7.15
CA ALA A 234 2.58 -29.27 7.97
C ALA A 234 3.92 -29.18 7.22
N ASN A 235 3.94 -29.41 5.92
CA ASN A 235 5.15 -29.43 5.09
C ASN A 235 5.32 -28.15 4.25
N CYS A 236 4.50 -27.15 4.46
CA CYS A 236 4.64 -25.84 3.83
C CYS A 236 5.90 -25.14 4.35
N ARG A 237 6.84 -24.78 3.50
CA ARG A 237 8.13 -24.21 3.91
C ARG A 237 8.37 -22.80 3.36
N ALA A 238 7.74 -22.46 2.26
CA ALA A 238 7.80 -21.13 1.68
C ALA A 238 6.49 -20.82 0.93
N LEU A 239 6.21 -19.54 0.80
CA LEU A 239 5.00 -19.03 0.17
C LEU A 239 5.35 -18.01 -0.91
N ILE A 240 4.66 -18.06 -2.03
CA ILE A 240 4.44 -16.90 -2.92
C ILE A 240 2.96 -16.59 -2.87
N ASN A 241 2.62 -15.48 -2.24
CA ASN A 241 1.25 -14.97 -2.21
C ASN A 241 1.04 -14.01 -3.37
N LEU A 242 -0.04 -14.19 -4.09
CA LEU A 242 -0.42 -13.40 -5.25
C LEU A 242 -1.79 -12.76 -5.02
N ASP A 243 -1.84 -11.45 -5.07
CA ASP A 243 -3.04 -10.68 -4.83
C ASP A 243 -3.12 -9.49 -5.78
N SER A 244 -4.13 -8.66 -5.64
CA SER A 244 -4.28 -7.46 -6.45
C SER A 244 -4.98 -6.34 -5.69
N ALA A 245 -4.55 -5.13 -5.93
CA ALA A 245 -5.22 -3.89 -5.51
C ALA A 245 -5.51 -2.99 -6.72
N GLY A 246 -5.63 -3.60 -7.91
CA GLY A 246 -5.87 -2.90 -9.16
C GLY A 246 -6.13 -3.86 -10.32
N ALA A 247 -5.81 -3.43 -11.53
CA ALA A 247 -6.04 -4.21 -12.72
C ALA A 247 -4.92 -4.03 -13.73
N GLY A 248 -4.16 -5.09 -13.98
CA GLY A 248 -3.05 -5.09 -14.94
C GLY A 248 -1.78 -4.41 -14.43
N GLY A 249 -0.91 -4.01 -15.38
CA GLY A 249 0.39 -3.42 -15.07
C GLY A 249 1.40 -4.44 -14.55
N ARG A 250 2.37 -3.95 -13.81
CA ARG A 250 3.42 -4.76 -13.18
C ARG A 250 3.01 -5.07 -11.74
N GLU A 251 3.23 -6.30 -11.31
CA GLU A 251 3.07 -6.66 -9.90
C GLU A 251 4.25 -6.14 -9.08
N ILE A 252 3.96 -5.65 -7.89
CA ILE A 252 4.97 -5.22 -6.92
C ILE A 252 5.15 -6.29 -5.85
N LEU A 253 6.41 -6.62 -5.56
CA LEU A 253 6.78 -7.35 -4.35
C LEU A 253 6.90 -6.33 -3.22
N PHE A 254 5.96 -6.35 -2.28
CA PHE A 254 5.90 -5.37 -1.19
C PHE A 254 6.13 -5.99 0.20
N GLN A 255 6.21 -7.32 0.31
CA GLN A 255 6.63 -8.01 1.53
C GLN A 255 7.50 -9.22 1.19
N GLY A 256 8.57 -9.41 1.95
CA GLY A 256 9.42 -10.60 1.89
C GLY A 256 9.82 -11.03 3.31
N GLY A 257 9.70 -12.31 3.61
CA GLY A 257 9.99 -12.86 4.92
C GLY A 257 8.74 -13.35 5.66
N PRO A 258 8.55 -13.10 6.97
CA PRO A 258 9.45 -12.33 7.88
C PRO A 258 10.82 -12.99 8.02
N ASN A 259 11.85 -12.18 8.16
CA ASN A 259 13.24 -12.67 8.12
C ASN A 259 13.55 -13.43 6.81
N HIS A 260 14.28 -14.51 6.83
CA HIS A 260 14.54 -15.35 5.66
C HIS A 260 15.09 -14.60 4.44
N PRO A 261 16.25 -13.95 4.53
CA PRO A 261 16.79 -13.13 3.43
C PRO A 261 17.12 -13.95 2.17
N TRP A 262 17.22 -15.27 2.27
CA TRP A 262 17.42 -16.15 1.14
C TRP A 262 16.30 -16.07 0.09
N LEU A 263 15.04 -15.77 0.50
CA LEU A 263 13.93 -15.58 -0.42
C LEU A 263 14.16 -14.36 -1.34
N MET A 264 14.66 -13.26 -0.79
CA MET A 264 14.99 -12.08 -1.58
C MET A 264 16.18 -12.30 -2.51
N ARG A 265 17.13 -13.12 -2.12
CA ARG A 265 18.22 -13.57 -3.00
C ARG A 265 17.67 -14.35 -4.18
N HIS A 266 16.76 -15.30 -3.95
CA HIS A 266 16.10 -16.03 -5.03
C HIS A 266 15.24 -15.12 -5.92
N TYR A 267 14.57 -14.11 -5.36
CA TYR A 267 13.89 -13.11 -6.16
C TYR A 267 14.85 -12.36 -7.09
N ARG A 268 15.99 -11.92 -6.58
CA ARG A 268 17.04 -11.29 -7.41
C ARG A 268 17.52 -12.18 -8.54
N GLU A 269 17.71 -13.46 -8.27
CA GLU A 269 18.27 -14.42 -9.23
C GLU A 269 17.22 -14.87 -10.26
N SER A 270 15.94 -14.85 -9.91
CA SER A 270 14.88 -15.47 -10.70
C SER A 270 13.92 -14.49 -11.36
N ALA A 271 13.59 -13.36 -10.74
CA ALA A 271 12.61 -12.42 -11.28
C ALA A 271 13.14 -11.78 -12.58
N LYS A 272 12.43 -12.01 -13.68
CA LYS A 272 12.79 -11.42 -14.98
C LYS A 272 12.48 -9.94 -15.07
N HIS A 273 11.42 -9.52 -14.40
CA HIS A 273 10.92 -8.14 -14.39
C HIS A 273 10.75 -7.66 -12.95
N PRO A 274 11.86 -7.36 -12.24
CA PRO A 274 11.79 -7.02 -10.82
C PRO A 274 11.07 -5.71 -10.60
N PHE A 275 10.18 -5.69 -9.61
CA PHE A 275 9.52 -4.50 -9.12
C PHE A 275 9.29 -4.63 -7.62
N ALA A 276 10.19 -4.08 -6.82
CA ALA A 276 10.18 -4.22 -5.38
C ALA A 276 11.00 -3.13 -4.69
N THR A 277 10.65 -2.79 -3.48
CA THR A 277 11.42 -1.85 -2.66
C THR A 277 11.17 -2.10 -1.17
N THR A 278 12.23 -2.01 -0.38
CA THR A 278 12.15 -2.05 1.08
C THR A 278 11.22 -0.97 1.64
N MET A 279 11.15 0.19 1.00
CA MET A 279 10.24 1.26 1.41
C MET A 279 8.77 0.82 1.37
N ALA A 280 8.35 0.10 0.33
CA ALA A 280 6.99 -0.44 0.26
C ALA A 280 6.71 -1.43 1.39
N GLU A 281 7.66 -2.31 1.70
CA GLU A 281 7.55 -3.25 2.81
C GLU A 281 7.36 -2.54 4.15
N GLU A 282 8.19 -1.56 4.47
CA GLU A 282 8.11 -0.83 5.74
C GLU A 282 6.85 0.02 5.84
N ILE A 283 6.40 0.66 4.76
CA ILE A 283 5.13 1.40 4.70
C ILE A 283 3.94 0.47 4.95
N PHE A 284 3.94 -0.72 4.35
CA PHE A 284 2.88 -1.71 4.54
C PHE A 284 2.87 -2.24 5.98
N GLN A 285 4.03 -2.62 6.51
CA GLN A 285 4.18 -3.10 7.89
C GLN A 285 3.81 -2.04 8.93
N ALA A 286 3.99 -0.76 8.63
CA ALA A 286 3.55 0.36 9.46
C ALA A 286 2.03 0.60 9.44
N GLY A 287 1.27 -0.17 8.64
CA GLY A 287 -0.19 -0.05 8.56
C GLY A 287 -0.68 1.19 7.81
N LEU A 288 0.16 1.83 7.01
CA LEU A 288 -0.21 3.04 6.25
C LEU A 288 -1.04 2.72 5.00
N ILE A 289 -1.06 1.47 4.56
CA ILE A 289 -1.87 0.99 3.45
C ILE A 289 -3.14 0.34 4.00
N PRO A 290 -4.34 0.74 3.56
CA PRO A 290 -5.61 0.24 4.10
C PRO A 290 -6.00 -1.11 3.45
N SER A 291 -5.09 -2.07 3.44
CA SER A 291 -5.28 -3.40 2.86
C SER A 291 -4.52 -4.45 3.66
N ASP A 292 -4.95 -5.69 3.50
CA ASP A 292 -4.28 -6.86 4.03
C ASP A 292 -4.33 -7.98 2.98
N THR A 293 -3.53 -9.02 3.16
CA THR A 293 -3.48 -10.16 2.25
C THR A 293 -3.41 -11.47 3.03
N ASP A 294 -3.64 -12.59 2.36
CA ASP A 294 -3.48 -13.93 2.92
C ASP A 294 -2.08 -14.19 3.51
N PHE A 295 -1.06 -13.45 3.06
CA PHE A 295 0.30 -13.53 3.59
C PHE A 295 0.34 -13.40 5.11
N ARG A 296 -0.46 -12.50 5.69
CA ARG A 296 -0.61 -12.35 7.13
C ARG A 296 -0.99 -13.66 7.81
N ILE A 297 -1.93 -14.39 7.26
CA ILE A 297 -2.44 -15.63 7.84
C ILE A 297 -1.37 -16.73 7.83
N PHE A 298 -0.67 -16.89 6.72
CA PHE A 298 0.42 -17.88 6.63
C PHE A 298 1.58 -17.52 7.57
N ARG A 299 1.90 -16.24 7.73
CA ARG A 299 2.90 -15.74 8.65
C ARG A 299 2.51 -15.98 10.12
N ASP A 300 1.27 -15.63 10.49
CA ASP A 300 0.85 -15.58 11.89
C ASP A 300 0.37 -16.95 12.41
N PHE A 301 -0.21 -17.78 11.56
CA PHE A 301 -0.77 -19.09 11.94
C PHE A 301 0.03 -20.29 11.45
N GLY A 302 0.84 -20.12 10.42
CA GLY A 302 1.66 -21.19 9.84
C GLY A 302 3.17 -21.05 10.02
N PRO A 303 3.67 -19.98 10.64
CA PRO A 303 4.98 -19.32 10.55
C PRO A 303 5.74 -19.62 9.23
N VAL A 304 5.05 -19.48 8.10
CA VAL A 304 5.60 -19.72 6.76
C VAL A 304 6.19 -18.41 6.22
N PRO A 305 7.50 -18.38 5.89
CA PRO A 305 8.09 -17.24 5.23
C PRO A 305 7.71 -17.22 3.75
N GLY A 306 7.66 -16.03 3.16
CA GLY A 306 7.25 -15.94 1.78
C GLY A 306 7.53 -14.62 1.10
N LEU A 307 7.04 -14.52 -0.11
CA LEU A 307 7.00 -13.33 -0.95
C LEU A 307 5.54 -12.94 -1.16
N ASP A 308 5.21 -11.68 -0.90
CA ASP A 308 3.87 -11.13 -1.11
C ASP A 308 3.90 -10.16 -2.28
N MET A 309 3.22 -10.52 -3.35
CA MET A 309 3.23 -9.82 -4.63
C MET A 309 1.81 -9.42 -5.00
N ALA A 310 1.61 -8.17 -5.40
CA ALA A 310 0.30 -7.68 -5.79
C ALA A 310 0.33 -6.82 -7.05
N GLY A 311 -0.67 -6.98 -7.91
CA GLY A 311 -0.99 -6.03 -8.96
C GLY A 311 -1.56 -4.76 -8.31
N ALA A 312 -0.92 -3.61 -8.53
CA ALA A 312 -1.34 -2.36 -7.92
C ALA A 312 -1.57 -1.22 -8.94
N TYR A 313 -1.47 -1.53 -10.22
CA TYR A 313 -1.76 -0.59 -11.29
C TYR A 313 -3.27 -0.39 -11.44
N ASN A 314 -3.70 0.82 -11.83
CA ASN A 314 -5.11 1.16 -12.01
C ASN A 314 -6.00 0.78 -10.80
N GLY A 315 -5.56 1.11 -9.61
CA GLY A 315 -6.32 0.87 -8.37
C GLY A 315 -7.68 1.57 -8.30
N TYR A 316 -7.98 2.44 -9.27
CA TYR A 316 -9.29 3.08 -9.41
C TYR A 316 -10.44 2.09 -9.61
N VAL A 317 -10.20 0.96 -10.26
CA VAL A 317 -11.24 -0.05 -10.55
C VAL A 317 -11.35 -1.13 -9.47
N TYR A 318 -10.36 -1.23 -8.59
CA TYR A 318 -10.32 -2.21 -7.51
C TYR A 318 -11.59 -2.21 -6.66
N HIS A 319 -12.20 -3.37 -6.43
CA HIS A 319 -13.46 -3.55 -5.71
C HIS A 319 -14.64 -2.77 -6.31
N THR A 320 -14.64 -2.56 -7.62
CA THR A 320 -15.75 -1.94 -8.34
C THR A 320 -16.24 -2.83 -9.49
N LYS A 321 -17.45 -2.53 -10.00
CA LYS A 321 -17.99 -3.20 -11.20
C LYS A 321 -17.17 -2.96 -12.47
N TYR A 322 -16.15 -2.07 -12.40
CA TYR A 322 -15.27 -1.73 -13.51
C TYR A 322 -13.97 -2.51 -13.51
N ASP A 323 -13.74 -3.36 -12.51
CA ASP A 323 -12.67 -4.36 -12.52
C ASP A 323 -13.02 -5.49 -13.47
N ARG A 324 -12.76 -5.24 -14.77
CA ARG A 324 -13.20 -6.07 -15.87
C ARG A 324 -12.05 -6.42 -16.80
N PHE A 325 -12.31 -7.38 -17.70
CA PHE A 325 -11.36 -7.87 -18.69
C PHE A 325 -10.80 -6.77 -19.61
N ASP A 326 -11.60 -5.78 -19.99
CA ASP A 326 -11.25 -4.72 -20.92
C ASP A 326 -10.18 -3.74 -20.41
N VAL A 327 -9.97 -3.68 -19.11
CA VAL A 327 -8.92 -2.83 -18.50
C VAL A 327 -7.60 -3.56 -18.25
N ILE A 328 -7.50 -4.84 -18.61
CA ILE A 328 -6.32 -5.68 -18.38
C ILE A 328 -5.61 -6.00 -19.69
N SER A 329 -4.34 -5.61 -19.80
CA SER A 329 -3.55 -5.93 -20.98
C SER A 329 -2.99 -7.35 -20.94
N ARG A 330 -2.87 -7.99 -22.11
CA ARG A 330 -2.23 -9.30 -22.26
C ARG A 330 -0.76 -9.27 -21.81
N ASP A 331 -0.09 -8.18 -22.05
CA ASP A 331 1.33 -8.00 -21.71
C ASP A 331 1.57 -7.97 -20.20
N SER A 332 0.58 -7.52 -19.39
CA SER A 332 0.67 -7.61 -17.94
C SER A 332 0.59 -9.07 -17.44
N LEU A 333 -0.22 -9.92 -18.10
CA LEU A 333 -0.23 -11.36 -17.81
C LEU A 333 1.13 -11.99 -18.10
N GLN A 334 1.79 -11.58 -19.20
CA GLN A 334 3.13 -12.06 -19.56
C GLN A 334 4.15 -11.66 -18.50
N ASN A 335 4.12 -10.41 -18.05
CA ASN A 335 5.03 -9.90 -17.01
C ASN A 335 4.98 -10.74 -15.74
N THR A 336 3.78 -10.86 -15.19
CA THR A 336 3.56 -11.61 -13.94
C THR A 336 3.82 -13.11 -14.13
N GLY A 337 3.40 -13.66 -15.25
CA GLY A 337 3.61 -15.07 -15.58
C GLY A 337 5.09 -15.46 -15.70
N GLU A 338 5.89 -14.64 -16.38
CA GLU A 338 7.34 -14.86 -16.50
C GLU A 338 8.04 -14.77 -15.14
N ASN A 339 7.67 -13.78 -14.32
CA ASN A 339 8.19 -13.66 -12.96
C ASN A 339 7.83 -14.87 -12.10
N LEU A 340 6.56 -15.25 -12.06
CA LEU A 340 6.09 -16.37 -11.24
C LEU A 340 6.73 -17.69 -11.68
N LEU A 341 6.75 -17.98 -12.97
CA LEU A 341 7.34 -19.23 -13.49
C LEU A 341 8.82 -19.35 -13.13
N SER A 342 9.59 -18.27 -13.27
CA SER A 342 11.00 -18.24 -12.91
C SER A 342 11.21 -18.37 -11.39
N LEU A 343 10.40 -17.71 -10.59
CA LEU A 343 10.45 -17.77 -9.12
C LEU A 343 10.12 -19.19 -8.62
N VAL A 344 9.08 -19.81 -9.17
CA VAL A 344 8.70 -21.17 -8.81
C VAL A 344 9.81 -22.15 -9.13
N ARG A 345 10.46 -22.06 -10.28
CA ARG A 345 11.61 -22.87 -10.65
C ARG A 345 12.82 -22.61 -9.75
N GLY A 346 13.09 -21.36 -9.42
CA GLY A 346 14.18 -20.97 -8.53
C GLY A 346 13.99 -21.48 -7.10
N ILE A 347 12.87 -21.16 -6.47
CA ILE A 347 12.58 -21.54 -5.08
C ILE A 347 12.25 -23.04 -4.98
N GLY A 348 11.59 -23.62 -5.99
CA GLY A 348 11.31 -25.05 -6.06
C GLY A 348 12.56 -25.94 -6.13
N ASN A 349 13.72 -25.37 -6.44
CA ASN A 349 15.02 -26.03 -6.41
C ASN A 349 15.95 -25.51 -5.31
N ALA A 350 15.45 -24.63 -4.42
CA ALA A 350 16.28 -24.01 -3.40
C ALA A 350 16.71 -25.00 -2.32
N PRO A 351 18.01 -25.12 -2.03
CA PRO A 351 18.49 -26.01 -0.97
C PRO A 351 18.02 -25.59 0.42
N GLU A 352 17.73 -24.33 0.62
CA GLU A 352 17.19 -23.78 1.88
C GLU A 352 15.82 -24.39 2.24
N MET A 353 15.07 -24.86 1.27
CA MET A 353 13.77 -25.52 1.47
C MET A 353 13.82 -26.79 2.30
N TYR A 354 14.99 -27.47 2.38
CA TYR A 354 15.17 -28.64 3.24
C TYR A 354 15.15 -28.28 4.73
N ASN A 355 15.69 -27.11 5.10
CA ASN A 355 15.69 -26.60 6.47
C ASN A 355 15.65 -25.07 6.47
N THR A 356 14.47 -24.50 6.36
CA THR A 356 14.28 -23.06 6.28
C THR A 356 14.65 -22.34 7.57
N GLU A 357 14.53 -22.99 8.73
CA GLU A 357 14.89 -22.38 10.02
C GLU A 357 16.39 -22.07 10.14
N ALA A 358 17.24 -22.90 9.55
CA ALA A 358 18.68 -22.67 9.53
C ALA A 358 19.07 -21.39 8.74
N HIS A 359 18.18 -20.88 7.92
CA HIS A 359 18.36 -19.71 7.08
C HIS A 359 17.42 -18.54 7.45
N SER A 360 16.82 -18.61 8.63
CA SER A 360 15.77 -17.65 9.05
C SER A 360 16.30 -16.30 9.50
N GLU A 361 17.54 -16.21 9.93
CA GLU A 361 18.08 -15.01 10.55
C GLU A 361 18.35 -13.88 9.53
N GLY A 362 18.01 -12.64 9.93
CA GLY A 362 18.33 -11.43 9.23
C GLY A 362 17.20 -10.86 8.40
N HIS A 363 17.40 -9.60 8.04
CA HIS A 363 16.51 -8.86 7.16
C HIS A 363 17.24 -8.47 5.89
N SER A 364 16.51 -8.10 4.86
CA SER A 364 17.03 -7.69 3.57
C SER A 364 16.81 -6.21 3.32
N VAL A 365 17.75 -5.60 2.61
CA VAL A 365 17.53 -4.33 1.92
C VAL A 365 17.51 -4.62 0.43
N PHE A 366 16.46 -4.19 -0.24
CA PHE A 366 16.23 -4.52 -1.64
C PHE A 366 15.46 -3.43 -2.37
N PHE A 367 15.73 -3.30 -3.65
CA PHE A 367 15.01 -2.42 -4.56
C PHE A 367 15.34 -2.79 -6.02
N ASP A 368 14.41 -2.52 -6.92
CA ASP A 368 14.69 -2.56 -8.34
C ASP A 368 15.18 -1.18 -8.82
N PHE A 369 16.10 -1.18 -9.76
CA PHE A 369 16.52 0.05 -10.43
C PHE A 369 15.77 0.17 -11.76
N LEU A 370 14.72 0.98 -11.79
CA LEU A 370 13.86 1.26 -12.96
C LEU A 370 13.32 0.01 -13.67
N GLY A 371 13.18 -1.10 -12.96
CA GLY A 371 12.77 -2.39 -13.53
C GLY A 371 13.86 -3.11 -14.34
N LEU A 372 15.05 -2.53 -14.47
CA LEU A 372 16.13 -3.06 -15.29
C LEU A 372 16.93 -4.16 -14.59
N PHE A 373 17.21 -3.96 -13.31
CA PHE A 373 17.91 -4.93 -12.46
C PHE A 373 17.51 -4.77 -10.99
N PHE A 374 17.87 -5.75 -10.18
CA PHE A 374 17.50 -5.82 -8.77
C PHE A 374 18.72 -5.78 -7.87
N VAL A 375 18.70 -4.92 -6.87
CA VAL A 375 19.73 -4.80 -5.85
C VAL A 375 19.22 -5.45 -4.56
N TYR A 376 20.06 -6.31 -3.99
CA TYR A 376 19.78 -7.00 -2.75
C TYR A 376 21.05 -7.12 -1.92
N TYR A 377 20.93 -6.85 -0.64
CA TYR A 377 21.96 -7.15 0.36
C TYR A 377 21.32 -7.34 1.75
N VAL A 378 22.02 -8.01 2.63
CA VAL A 378 21.55 -8.22 4.00
C VAL A 378 21.64 -6.92 4.81
N GLN A 379 20.79 -6.78 5.81
CA GLN A 379 20.70 -5.55 6.61
C GLN A 379 22.04 -5.15 7.27
N SER A 380 22.82 -6.12 7.73
CA SER A 380 24.15 -5.85 8.33
C SER A 380 25.10 -5.15 7.34
N THR A 381 25.11 -5.59 6.08
CA THR A 381 25.83 -4.92 5.01
C THR A 381 25.27 -3.51 4.79
N GLY A 382 23.97 -3.35 4.82
CA GLY A 382 23.30 -2.04 4.71
C GLY A 382 23.70 -1.07 5.81
N VAL A 383 23.75 -1.52 7.05
CA VAL A 383 24.22 -0.73 8.19
C VAL A 383 25.67 -0.28 7.97
N ALA A 384 26.56 -1.20 7.58
CA ALA A 384 27.94 -0.88 7.29
C ALA A 384 28.09 0.16 6.17
N LEU A 385 27.39 -0.03 5.06
CA LEU A 385 27.39 0.90 3.93
C LEU A 385 26.85 2.29 4.33
N ASN A 386 25.74 2.34 5.03
CA ASN A 386 25.12 3.58 5.50
C ASN A 386 26.07 4.39 6.39
N ILE A 387 26.70 3.72 7.35
CA ILE A 387 27.66 4.38 8.26
C ILE A 387 28.93 4.81 7.51
N CYS A 388 29.52 3.93 6.68
CA CYS A 388 30.73 4.23 5.94
C CYS A 388 30.56 5.43 5.00
N PHE A 389 29.49 5.45 4.20
CA PHE A 389 29.25 6.55 3.26
C PHE A 389 28.79 7.84 3.95
N SER A 390 28.06 7.75 5.06
CA SER A 390 27.74 8.92 5.89
C SER A 390 29.02 9.56 6.46
N ILE A 391 29.91 8.76 7.05
CA ILE A 391 31.18 9.25 7.57
C ILE A 391 32.08 9.79 6.44
N ALA A 392 32.16 9.08 5.31
CA ALA A 392 32.91 9.55 4.14
C ALA A 392 32.39 10.89 3.64
N GLY A 393 31.10 11.11 3.58
CA GLY A 393 30.50 12.38 3.23
C GLY A 393 30.86 13.50 4.18
N LEU A 394 30.78 13.26 5.48
CA LEU A 394 31.19 14.23 6.50
C LEU A 394 32.69 14.56 6.41
N VAL A 395 33.54 13.55 6.23
CA VAL A 395 35.00 13.74 6.09
C VAL A 395 35.35 14.53 4.83
N LEU A 396 34.74 14.19 3.68
CA LEU A 396 35.02 14.88 2.42
C LEU A 396 34.50 16.33 2.43
N VAL A 397 33.40 16.60 3.10
CA VAL A 397 32.95 17.98 3.34
C VAL A 397 33.98 18.75 4.16
N CYS A 398 34.51 18.16 5.23
CA CYS A 398 35.59 18.77 6.02
C CYS A 398 36.88 18.99 5.19
N VAL A 399 37.24 18.03 4.36
CA VAL A 399 38.40 18.15 3.43
C VAL A 399 38.14 19.27 2.44
N SER A 400 36.98 19.40 1.88
CA SER A 400 36.59 20.49 0.98
C SER A 400 36.71 21.86 1.65
N LEU A 401 36.16 22.01 2.85
CA LEU A 401 36.25 23.26 3.63
C LEU A 401 37.69 23.60 4.00
N TRP A 402 38.49 22.62 4.39
CA TRP A 402 39.93 22.80 4.62
C TRP A 402 40.66 23.27 3.36
N ARG A 403 40.35 22.65 2.22
CA ARG A 403 40.92 23.04 0.92
C ARG A 403 40.55 24.49 0.56
N MET A 404 39.29 24.87 0.75
CA MET A 404 38.87 26.27 0.55
C MET A 404 39.65 27.24 1.43
N SER A 405 39.84 26.91 2.70
CA SER A 405 40.67 27.72 3.63
C SER A 405 42.12 27.84 3.16
N LYS A 406 42.70 26.74 2.71
CA LYS A 406 44.09 26.74 2.23
C LYS A 406 44.30 27.57 0.96
N VAL A 407 43.40 27.43 -0.02
CA VAL A 407 43.51 28.11 -1.31
C VAL A 407 43.20 29.61 -1.19
N THR A 408 42.20 29.98 -0.39
CA THR A 408 41.78 31.39 -0.24
C THR A 408 42.54 32.16 0.81
N GLY A 409 43.26 31.47 1.70
CA GLY A 409 43.92 32.10 2.83
C GLY A 409 43.00 32.58 3.94
N LEU A 410 41.71 32.32 3.83
CA LEU A 410 40.75 32.59 4.90
C LEU A 410 41.01 31.65 6.09
N SER A 411 40.69 32.15 7.30
CA SER A 411 40.79 31.29 8.49
C SER A 411 39.80 30.11 8.40
N PRO A 412 40.16 28.95 8.95
CA PRO A 412 39.24 27.83 9.04
C PRO A 412 37.91 28.21 9.70
N GLY A 413 37.94 29.11 10.70
CA GLY A 413 36.72 29.59 11.37
C GLY A 413 35.83 30.43 10.45
N ALA A 414 36.41 31.23 9.54
CA ALA A 414 35.63 32.00 8.57
C ALA A 414 34.91 31.09 7.54
N VAL A 415 35.60 30.06 7.04
CA VAL A 415 35.03 29.09 6.10
C VAL A 415 33.95 28.24 6.78
N THR A 416 34.22 27.75 7.97
CA THR A 416 33.25 26.97 8.77
C THR A 416 32.03 27.83 9.15
N GLY A 417 32.22 29.14 9.44
CA GLY A 417 31.13 30.06 9.70
C GLY A 417 30.24 30.28 8.49
N SER A 418 30.80 30.41 7.29
CA SER A 418 30.04 30.48 6.04
C SER A 418 29.26 29.18 5.77
N PHE A 419 29.90 28.04 5.99
CA PHE A 419 29.24 26.72 5.91
C PHE A 419 28.10 26.60 6.94
N GLY A 420 28.32 27.04 8.18
CA GLY A 420 27.29 26.98 9.23
C GLY A 420 26.04 27.79 8.89
N ILE A 421 26.19 28.98 8.29
CA ILE A 421 25.05 29.76 7.81
C ILE A 421 24.33 29.01 6.69
N MET A 422 25.07 28.45 5.74
CA MET A 422 24.49 27.67 4.65
C MET A 422 23.78 26.42 5.17
N PHE A 423 24.31 25.76 6.19
CA PHE A 423 23.67 24.63 6.84
C PHE A 423 22.30 25.01 7.43
N VAL A 424 22.21 26.17 8.06
CA VAL A 424 20.93 26.70 8.57
C VAL A 424 19.97 27.00 7.41
N MET A 425 20.47 27.56 6.30
CA MET A 425 19.64 27.82 5.11
C MET A 425 19.13 26.55 4.46
N GLU A 426 19.97 25.53 4.36
CA GLU A 426 19.56 24.19 3.87
C GLU A 426 18.55 23.52 4.81
N LEU A 427 18.75 23.62 6.11
CA LEU A 427 17.79 23.11 7.08
C LEU A 427 16.44 23.83 6.95
N ALA A 428 16.44 25.16 6.79
CA ALA A 428 15.23 25.92 6.51
C ALA A 428 14.59 25.51 5.19
N GLY A 429 15.40 25.25 4.16
CA GLY A 429 14.95 24.71 2.88
C GLY A 429 14.26 23.35 3.01
N PHE A 430 14.81 22.47 3.81
CA PHE A 430 14.23 21.16 4.11
C PHE A 430 12.85 21.29 4.81
N VAL A 431 12.79 22.16 5.82
CA VAL A 431 11.54 22.44 6.54
C VAL A 431 10.47 23.02 5.61
N LEU A 432 10.84 23.96 4.74
CA LEU A 432 9.91 24.53 3.76
C LEU A 432 9.53 23.54 2.67
N ALA A 433 10.45 22.70 2.22
CA ALA A 433 10.17 21.67 1.22
C ALA A 433 9.15 20.63 1.71
N LEU A 434 9.14 20.32 3.00
CA LEU A 434 8.11 19.51 3.64
C LEU A 434 6.87 20.32 4.00
N GLY A 435 7.07 21.49 4.57
CA GLY A 435 5.99 22.31 5.15
C GLY A 435 5.06 22.95 4.12
N LEU A 436 5.57 23.45 3.00
CA LEU A 436 4.73 24.10 1.99
C LEU A 436 3.71 23.13 1.34
N PRO A 437 4.09 21.91 0.91
CA PRO A 437 3.11 20.94 0.43
C PRO A 437 2.10 20.53 1.50
N LEU A 438 2.53 20.32 2.74
CA LEU A 438 1.64 20.01 3.86
C LEU A 438 0.65 21.13 4.13
N LEU A 439 1.11 22.37 4.08
CA LEU A 439 0.27 23.54 4.24
C LEU A 439 -0.79 23.61 3.12
N MET A 440 -0.40 23.32 1.88
CA MET A 440 -1.35 23.23 0.76
C MET A 440 -2.41 22.15 1.04
N ALA A 441 -2.01 20.97 1.50
CA ALA A 441 -2.94 19.91 1.86
C ALA A 441 -3.93 20.34 2.95
N VAL A 442 -3.47 21.05 3.96
CA VAL A 442 -4.32 21.58 5.05
C VAL A 442 -5.30 22.65 4.53
N PHE A 443 -4.85 23.54 3.66
CA PHE A 443 -5.73 24.55 3.06
C PHE A 443 -6.83 23.97 2.17
N TYR A 444 -6.50 22.96 1.36
CA TYR A 444 -7.48 22.29 0.54
C TYR A 444 -8.49 21.50 1.38
N ASP A 445 -8.07 20.87 2.46
CA ASP A 445 -8.95 20.20 3.40
C ASP A 445 -9.88 21.20 4.12
N ALA A 446 -9.36 22.32 4.58
CA ALA A 446 -10.15 23.37 5.22
C ALA A 446 -11.20 24.00 4.28
N GLY A 447 -10.96 23.95 2.99
CA GLY A 447 -11.89 24.40 1.95
C GLY A 447 -12.79 23.32 1.39
N ASP A 448 -12.85 22.13 1.98
CA ASP A 448 -13.58 20.95 1.48
C ASP A 448 -13.21 20.57 0.04
N ARG A 449 -11.92 20.74 -0.32
CA ARG A 449 -11.38 20.54 -1.66
C ARG A 449 -10.26 19.48 -1.71
N THR A 450 -10.32 18.49 -0.85
CA THR A 450 -9.37 17.35 -0.90
C THR A 450 -9.53 16.55 -2.19
N LEU A 451 -8.53 15.72 -2.52
CA LEU A 451 -8.56 14.78 -3.64
C LEU A 451 -8.65 15.45 -5.04
N THR A 452 -8.30 16.70 -5.19
CA THR A 452 -8.37 17.39 -6.51
C THR A 452 -7.53 16.71 -7.59
N TYR A 453 -6.47 16.04 -7.20
CA TYR A 453 -5.56 15.27 -8.05
C TYR A 453 -6.05 13.84 -8.37
N PHE A 454 -7.14 13.40 -7.77
CA PHE A 454 -7.55 11.98 -7.80
C PHE A 454 -7.76 11.45 -9.22
N SER A 455 -8.51 12.16 -10.06
CA SER A 455 -8.69 11.80 -11.47
C SER A 455 -7.60 12.34 -12.40
N ASN A 456 -7.03 13.48 -12.05
CA ASN A 456 -5.99 14.17 -12.81
C ASN A 456 -4.71 14.23 -11.98
N SER A 457 -4.01 13.11 -11.87
CA SER A 457 -2.83 12.95 -11.01
C SER A 457 -1.70 13.93 -11.30
N TRP A 458 -1.61 14.46 -12.53
CA TRP A 458 -0.63 15.48 -12.91
C TRP A 458 -0.77 16.80 -12.11
N LEU A 459 -1.92 17.04 -11.47
CA LEU A 459 -2.12 18.21 -10.58
C LEU A 459 -1.17 18.20 -9.37
N VAL A 460 -0.68 17.04 -8.93
CA VAL A 460 0.29 16.97 -7.82
C VAL A 460 1.58 17.73 -8.14
N ILE A 461 1.92 17.90 -9.42
CA ILE A 461 3.11 18.65 -9.83
C ILE A 461 3.02 20.09 -9.33
N GLY A 462 1.93 20.79 -9.62
CA GLY A 462 1.73 22.17 -9.20
C GLY A 462 1.32 22.33 -7.74
N LEU A 463 0.57 21.36 -7.19
CA LEU A 463 0.04 21.48 -5.83
C LEU A 463 1.05 21.08 -4.75
N PHE A 464 1.94 20.11 -5.02
CA PHE A 464 2.82 19.55 -4.00
C PHE A 464 4.30 19.53 -4.41
N ILE A 465 4.63 19.20 -5.65
CA ILE A 465 6.03 19.11 -6.10
C ILE A 465 6.63 20.51 -6.24
N ILE A 466 5.97 21.42 -6.93
CA ILE A 466 6.48 22.80 -7.12
C ILE A 466 6.63 23.54 -5.79
N PRO A 467 5.67 23.51 -4.86
CA PRO A 467 5.88 24.10 -3.52
C PRO A 467 7.08 23.53 -2.79
N SER A 468 7.30 22.23 -2.86
CA SER A 468 8.47 21.58 -2.27
C SER A 468 9.77 22.06 -2.92
N LEU A 469 9.79 22.17 -4.25
CA LEU A 469 10.93 22.67 -4.99
C LEU A 469 11.24 24.13 -4.66
N ILE A 470 10.23 24.96 -4.53
CA ILE A 470 10.35 26.36 -4.07
C ILE A 470 10.95 26.37 -2.66
N GLY A 471 10.49 25.52 -1.77
CA GLY A 471 11.03 25.37 -0.41
C GLY A 471 12.52 25.05 -0.40
N LEU A 472 12.97 24.13 -1.26
CA LEU A 472 14.39 23.80 -1.41
C LEU A 472 15.24 24.96 -1.92
N MET A 473 14.68 25.75 -2.84
CA MET A 473 15.42 26.84 -3.50
C MET A 473 15.45 28.13 -2.68
N LEU A 474 14.38 28.47 -1.98
CA LEU A 474 14.15 29.82 -1.46
C LEU A 474 15.18 30.28 -0.42
N PRO A 475 15.42 29.59 0.71
CA PRO A 475 16.35 30.08 1.71
C PRO A 475 17.77 30.20 1.18
N VAL A 476 18.24 29.25 0.41
CA VAL A 476 19.58 29.25 -0.20
C VAL A 476 19.73 30.36 -1.20
N THR A 477 18.73 30.62 -2.03
CA THR A 477 18.75 31.69 -3.01
C THR A 477 18.73 33.07 -2.34
N LEU A 478 17.96 33.25 -1.27
CA LEU A 478 17.95 34.47 -0.48
C LEU A 478 19.34 34.73 0.15
N TYR A 479 19.98 33.69 0.69
CA TYR A 479 21.33 33.83 1.19
C TYR A 479 22.33 34.31 0.11
N TYR A 480 22.31 33.72 -1.09
CA TYR A 480 23.24 34.11 -2.16
C TYR A 480 22.92 35.48 -2.77
N THR A 481 21.69 35.93 -2.77
CA THR A 481 21.27 37.14 -3.48
C THR A 481 21.12 38.36 -2.56
N LEU A 482 20.73 38.20 -1.31
CA LEU A 482 20.54 39.33 -0.37
C LEU A 482 21.81 39.68 0.38
N GLN A 483 22.63 38.69 0.72
CA GLN A 483 23.91 38.95 1.35
C GLN A 483 24.95 39.30 0.30
N THR A 484 25.51 40.53 0.34
CA THR A 484 26.44 41.03 -0.65
C THR A 484 27.91 40.81 -0.28
N ASN A 485 28.21 40.61 1.02
CA ASN A 485 29.57 40.51 1.57
C ASN A 485 29.97 39.06 1.91
N HIS A 486 29.93 38.16 0.92
CA HIS A 486 30.44 36.81 1.10
C HIS A 486 31.96 36.81 1.21
N LYS A 487 32.48 36.12 2.22
CA LYS A 487 33.95 35.98 2.43
C LYS A 487 34.55 35.02 1.41
N LEU A 488 33.84 33.94 1.05
CA LEU A 488 34.31 32.97 0.08
C LEU A 488 34.04 33.42 -1.36
N PRO A 489 34.97 33.12 -2.28
CA PRO A 489 34.76 33.28 -3.71
C PRO A 489 33.51 32.54 -4.17
N HIS A 490 32.84 33.03 -5.21
CA HIS A 490 31.58 32.54 -5.67
C HIS A 490 31.58 31.04 -6.05
N GLY A 491 32.63 30.59 -6.74
CA GLY A 491 32.76 29.18 -7.12
C GLY A 491 32.84 28.23 -5.93
N TYR A 492 33.46 28.62 -4.83
CA TYR A 492 33.44 27.84 -3.58
C TYR A 492 32.15 27.98 -2.82
N ASN A 493 31.60 29.19 -2.76
CA ASN A 493 30.42 29.51 -2.02
C ASN A 493 29.19 28.69 -2.53
N LEU A 494 29.07 28.50 -3.84
CA LEU A 494 28.03 27.70 -4.46
C LEU A 494 28.12 26.22 -4.14
N GLN A 495 29.28 25.70 -3.75
CA GLN A 495 29.42 24.30 -3.32
C GLN A 495 28.91 24.05 -1.89
N LEU A 496 28.81 25.12 -1.07
CA LEU A 496 28.41 24.99 0.32
C LEU A 496 27.00 24.42 0.47
N ALA A 497 26.08 24.73 -0.44
CA ALA A 497 24.72 24.20 -0.43
C ALA A 497 24.70 22.67 -0.58
N GLY A 498 25.46 22.15 -1.53
CA GLY A 498 25.63 20.71 -1.70
C GLY A 498 26.27 20.05 -0.49
N HIS A 499 27.28 20.68 0.10
CA HIS A 499 27.93 20.18 1.32
C HIS A 499 26.97 20.15 2.51
N ALA A 500 26.14 21.19 2.69
CA ALA A 500 25.17 21.27 3.75
C ALA A 500 24.07 20.18 3.57
N HIS A 501 23.60 19.99 2.34
CA HIS A 501 22.63 18.93 2.03
C HIS A 501 23.23 17.54 2.31
N CYS A 502 24.49 17.31 1.93
CA CYS A 502 25.20 16.07 2.25
C CYS A 502 25.26 15.81 3.76
N VAL A 503 25.61 16.81 4.55
CA VAL A 503 25.66 16.69 6.02
C VAL A 503 24.29 16.35 6.59
N LEU A 504 23.22 17.01 6.13
CA LEU A 504 21.86 16.71 6.56
C LEU A 504 21.47 15.26 6.23
N LEU A 505 21.74 14.81 5.00
CA LEU A 505 21.44 13.43 4.60
C LEU A 505 22.27 12.41 5.38
N ALA A 506 23.54 12.69 5.63
CA ALA A 506 24.41 11.82 6.41
C ALA A 506 23.90 11.67 7.86
N LEU A 507 23.49 12.76 8.50
CA LEU A 507 22.93 12.73 9.84
C LEU A 507 21.60 11.95 9.87
N LEU A 508 20.72 12.19 8.93
CA LEU A 508 19.46 11.46 8.81
C LEU A 508 19.71 9.96 8.55
N CYS A 509 20.64 9.64 7.68
CA CYS A 509 21.00 8.25 7.40
C CYS A 509 21.50 7.53 8.65
N ILE A 510 22.37 8.17 9.43
CA ILE A 510 22.87 7.63 10.70
C ILE A 510 21.74 7.43 11.70
N ILE A 511 20.86 8.41 11.87
CA ILE A 511 19.75 8.35 12.81
C ILE A 511 18.79 7.22 12.43
N LEU A 512 18.35 7.15 11.18
CA LEU A 512 17.43 6.11 10.72
C LEU A 512 18.05 4.71 10.77
N THR A 513 19.35 4.59 10.49
CA THR A 513 20.08 3.33 10.62
C THR A 513 20.15 2.90 12.08
N ALA A 514 20.41 3.82 13.00
CA ALA A 514 20.45 3.54 14.44
C ALA A 514 19.09 3.10 14.99
N VAL A 515 17.99 3.63 14.45
CA VAL A 515 16.62 3.23 14.82
C VAL A 515 16.21 1.91 14.15
N GLY A 516 16.97 1.42 13.18
CA GLY A 516 16.71 0.16 12.48
C GLY A 516 15.79 0.28 11.26
N ILE A 517 15.57 1.47 10.75
CA ILE A 517 14.77 1.71 9.55
C ILE A 517 15.60 1.39 8.31
N ARG A 518 15.20 0.35 7.58
CA ARG A 518 15.90 -0.13 6.38
C ARG A 518 15.72 0.78 5.17
N THR A 519 14.65 1.56 5.11
CA THR A 519 14.41 2.61 4.11
C THR A 519 15.51 3.69 4.11
N SER A 520 16.37 3.74 5.12
CA SER A 520 17.57 4.58 5.14
C SER A 520 18.51 4.37 3.94
N TYR A 521 18.37 3.28 3.19
CA TYR A 521 19.10 3.05 1.94
C TYR A 521 18.88 4.17 0.90
N LEU A 522 17.76 4.87 0.95
CA LEU A 522 17.49 6.01 0.07
C LEU A 522 18.55 7.11 0.25
N PHE A 523 18.93 7.39 1.49
CA PHE A 523 19.98 8.35 1.81
C PHE A 523 21.36 7.84 1.41
N LEU A 524 21.60 6.53 1.54
CA LEU A 524 22.84 5.90 1.05
C LEU A 524 23.04 6.13 -0.45
N ILE A 525 21.99 5.97 -1.26
CA ILE A 525 22.07 6.20 -2.71
C ILE A 525 22.49 7.65 -3.00
N SER A 526 21.84 8.63 -2.37
CA SER A 526 22.20 10.03 -2.52
C SER A 526 23.63 10.31 -2.10
N LEU A 527 24.05 9.79 -0.94
CA LEU A 527 25.41 9.99 -0.40
C LEU A 527 26.48 9.34 -1.25
N LEU A 528 26.24 8.12 -1.77
CA LEU A 528 27.19 7.42 -2.62
C LEU A 528 27.60 8.25 -3.83
N PHE A 529 26.63 8.80 -4.54
CA PHE A 529 26.91 9.59 -5.75
C PHE A 529 27.48 10.97 -5.45
N TYR A 530 27.05 11.58 -4.36
CA TYR A 530 27.63 12.86 -3.94
C TYR A 530 29.08 12.71 -3.46
N VAL A 531 29.34 11.73 -2.64
CA VAL A 531 30.70 11.41 -2.15
C VAL A 531 31.64 11.12 -3.32
N GLY A 532 31.15 10.32 -4.29
CA GLY A 532 31.90 10.02 -5.51
C GLY A 532 32.22 11.29 -6.32
N ALA A 533 31.23 12.15 -6.54
CA ALA A 533 31.41 13.40 -7.25
C ALA A 533 32.40 14.34 -6.54
N LEU A 534 32.26 14.51 -5.23
CA LEU A 534 33.10 15.36 -4.43
C LEU A 534 34.55 14.84 -4.40
N ALA A 535 34.75 13.53 -4.23
CA ALA A 535 36.08 12.92 -4.25
C ALA A 535 36.78 13.14 -5.59
N ILE A 536 36.09 12.94 -6.72
CA ILE A 536 36.67 13.17 -8.04
C ILE A 536 36.95 14.65 -8.26
N ASN A 537 36.08 15.55 -7.86
CA ASN A 537 36.28 17.00 -7.97
C ASN A 537 37.54 17.46 -7.19
N LEU A 538 37.74 16.92 -6.00
CA LEU A 538 38.93 17.23 -5.18
C LEU A 538 40.18 16.65 -5.80
N LEU A 539 40.19 15.38 -6.23
CA LEU A 539 41.33 14.71 -6.83
C LEU A 539 41.75 15.34 -8.16
N CYS A 540 40.81 15.67 -9.02
CA CYS A 540 41.01 16.26 -10.33
C CYS A 540 41.19 17.79 -10.27
N LYS A 541 41.17 18.40 -9.09
CA LYS A 541 41.23 19.84 -8.88
C LYS A 541 40.13 20.65 -9.59
N LEU A 542 39.03 20.03 -9.98
CA LEU A 542 37.86 20.72 -10.51
C LEU A 542 37.16 21.55 -9.44
N HIS A 543 37.28 21.15 -8.19
CA HIS A 543 36.82 21.85 -7.00
C HIS A 543 37.27 23.33 -6.94
N ASP A 544 38.46 23.60 -7.42
CA ASP A 544 39.09 24.94 -7.39
C ASP A 544 38.88 25.73 -8.70
N ARG A 545 38.19 25.16 -9.69
CA ARG A 545 38.08 25.74 -11.06
C ARG A 545 36.70 26.29 -11.35
N GLY A 546 36.33 27.45 -10.78
CA GLY A 546 35.11 28.16 -11.09
C GLY A 546 33.85 27.28 -10.96
N PHE A 547 33.21 26.93 -12.08
CA PHE A 547 31.98 26.14 -12.13
C PHE A 547 32.13 24.73 -12.71
N LEU A 548 33.38 24.31 -13.03
CA LEU A 548 33.60 23.00 -13.67
C LEU A 548 33.18 21.84 -12.76
N TRP A 549 33.28 22.00 -11.46
CA TRP A 549 32.82 21.02 -10.48
C TRP A 549 31.33 20.68 -10.67
N SER A 550 30.50 21.64 -11.09
CA SER A 550 29.06 21.46 -11.24
C SER A 550 28.69 20.53 -12.40
N ILE A 551 29.53 20.46 -13.43
CA ILE A 551 29.30 19.56 -14.58
C ILE A 551 29.36 18.11 -14.12
N LEU A 552 30.47 17.73 -13.47
CA LEU A 552 30.63 16.37 -12.93
C LEU A 552 29.54 16.06 -11.89
N PHE A 553 29.24 17.03 -11.06
CA PHE A 553 28.20 16.92 -10.05
C PHE A 553 26.82 16.58 -10.68
N CYS A 554 26.41 17.30 -11.70
CA CYS A 554 25.16 17.02 -12.43
C CYS A 554 25.20 15.63 -13.11
N ILE A 555 26.33 15.23 -13.70
CA ILE A 555 26.48 13.90 -14.29
C ILE A 555 26.30 12.81 -13.24
N CYS A 556 26.91 12.96 -12.07
CA CYS A 556 26.76 12.00 -10.97
C CYS A 556 25.35 11.96 -10.39
N GLN A 557 24.56 13.03 -10.49
CA GLN A 557 23.18 13.09 -10.04
C GLN A 557 22.16 12.50 -11.04
N LEU A 558 22.56 12.10 -12.24
CA LEU A 558 21.66 11.49 -13.21
C LEU A 558 21.01 10.21 -12.67
N LEU A 559 21.82 9.29 -12.14
CA LEU A 559 21.30 8.01 -11.62
C LEU A 559 20.44 8.18 -10.37
N PRO A 560 20.84 8.95 -9.34
CA PRO A 560 19.94 9.24 -8.22
C PRO A 560 18.62 9.89 -8.64
N PHE A 561 18.66 10.87 -9.54
CA PHE A 561 17.45 11.52 -10.05
C PHE A 561 16.51 10.52 -10.74
N LEU A 562 17.02 9.69 -11.62
CA LEU A 562 16.26 8.65 -12.30
C LEU A 562 15.63 7.68 -11.30
N TYR A 563 16.40 7.22 -10.34
CA TYR A 563 15.93 6.29 -9.32
C TYR A 563 14.83 6.90 -8.44
N PHE A 564 15.06 8.07 -7.87
CA PHE A 564 14.09 8.69 -6.96
C PHE A 564 12.82 9.14 -7.67
N SER A 565 12.95 9.70 -8.87
CA SER A 565 11.78 10.07 -9.66
C SER A 565 10.97 8.85 -10.09
N TYR A 566 11.61 7.74 -10.42
CA TYR A 566 10.96 6.45 -10.68
C TYR A 566 10.25 5.91 -9.43
N LEU A 567 10.95 5.85 -8.30
CA LEU A 567 10.41 5.32 -7.05
C LEU A 567 9.17 6.08 -6.60
N PHE A 568 9.26 7.41 -6.54
CA PHE A 568 8.14 8.22 -6.05
C PHE A 568 7.01 8.34 -7.07
N HIS A 569 7.30 8.31 -8.38
CA HIS A 569 6.28 8.15 -9.40
C HIS A 569 5.52 6.84 -9.22
N SER A 570 6.21 5.74 -9.00
CA SER A 570 5.60 4.43 -8.73
C SER A 570 4.69 4.48 -7.50
N PHE A 571 5.16 5.09 -6.41
CA PHE A 571 4.34 5.26 -5.21
C PHE A 571 3.10 6.11 -5.46
N LEU A 572 3.20 7.19 -6.21
CA LEU A 572 2.05 8.04 -6.53
C LEU A 572 1.01 7.30 -7.39
N VAL A 573 1.46 6.56 -8.39
CA VAL A 573 0.56 5.75 -9.24
C VAL A 573 -0.21 4.71 -8.41
N ILE A 574 0.44 4.10 -7.42
CA ILE A 574 -0.17 3.10 -6.55
C ILE A 574 -1.07 3.76 -5.48
N THR A 575 -0.61 4.84 -4.84
CA THR A 575 -1.28 5.39 -3.65
C THR A 575 -2.42 6.34 -3.96
N ILE A 576 -2.36 7.10 -5.05
CA ILE A 576 -3.44 8.05 -5.40
C ILE A 576 -4.79 7.35 -5.49
N PRO A 577 -4.97 6.23 -6.21
CA PRO A 577 -6.26 5.52 -6.22
C PRO A 577 -6.71 5.03 -4.84
N MET A 578 -5.79 4.73 -3.94
CA MET A 578 -6.12 4.28 -2.58
C MET A 578 -6.65 5.40 -1.68
N THR A 579 -6.41 6.66 -2.02
CA THR A 579 -6.85 7.80 -1.21
C THR A 579 -8.36 7.93 -1.12
N ALA A 580 -9.10 7.45 -2.11
CA ALA A 580 -10.57 7.46 -2.12
C ALA A 580 -11.22 6.28 -1.37
N ARG A 581 -10.43 5.46 -0.68
CA ARG A 581 -10.92 4.35 0.17
C ARG A 581 -10.24 4.28 1.53
N LYS A 582 -9.55 5.34 1.91
CA LYS A 582 -8.77 5.40 3.16
C LYS A 582 -9.61 5.78 4.37
N GLY A 583 -10.90 6.08 4.18
CA GLY A 583 -11.79 6.58 5.20
C GLY A 583 -11.82 8.10 5.30
N THR A 584 -12.67 8.59 6.17
CA THR A 584 -12.99 10.03 6.30
C THR A 584 -12.18 10.73 7.38
N GLU A 585 -11.57 9.96 8.30
CA GLU A 585 -10.89 10.49 9.49
C GLU A 585 -9.55 11.14 9.18
N VAL A 586 -8.85 10.64 8.15
CA VAL A 586 -7.51 11.10 7.80
C VAL A 586 -7.56 11.90 6.51
N ASN A 587 -6.93 13.08 6.50
CA ASN A 587 -6.75 13.86 5.28
C ASN A 587 -5.77 13.13 4.33
N PRO A 588 -6.24 12.59 3.19
CA PRO A 588 -5.39 11.82 2.27
C PRO A 588 -4.36 12.69 1.57
N ASP A 589 -4.62 13.99 1.43
CA ASP A 589 -3.72 14.93 0.78
C ASP A 589 -2.41 15.10 1.56
N LEU A 590 -2.43 14.87 2.90
CA LEU A 590 -1.22 14.85 3.71
C LEU A 590 -0.25 13.74 3.28
N LEU A 591 -0.76 12.53 3.03
CA LEU A 591 0.08 11.42 2.56
C LEU A 591 0.70 11.71 1.20
N ILE A 592 -0.11 12.19 0.27
CA ILE A 592 0.36 12.50 -1.10
C ILE A 592 1.35 13.67 -1.07
N SER A 593 1.09 14.70 -0.28
CA SER A 593 2.01 15.83 -0.12
C SER A 593 3.36 15.41 0.47
N ILE A 594 3.36 14.53 1.47
CA ILE A 594 4.60 13.98 2.05
C ILE A 594 5.38 13.18 1.01
N LEU A 595 4.72 12.30 0.26
CA LEU A 595 5.38 11.53 -0.80
C LEU A 595 6.00 12.45 -1.87
N CYS A 596 5.25 13.46 -2.31
CA CYS A 596 5.77 14.43 -3.27
C CYS A 596 6.95 15.23 -2.71
N ALA A 597 6.88 15.63 -1.44
CA ALA A 597 7.94 16.39 -0.79
C ALA A 597 9.21 15.55 -0.61
N LEU A 598 9.10 14.32 -0.12
CA LEU A 598 10.23 13.41 0.05
C LEU A 598 10.87 13.07 -1.29
N GLY A 599 10.07 12.79 -2.30
CA GLY A 599 10.56 12.54 -3.65
C GLY A 599 11.30 13.73 -4.24
N THR A 600 10.78 14.93 -4.05
CA THR A 600 11.41 16.18 -4.51
C THR A 600 12.74 16.43 -3.77
N ILE A 601 12.77 16.27 -2.46
CA ILE A 601 13.99 16.45 -1.67
C ILE A 601 15.07 15.46 -2.11
N LEU A 602 14.75 14.19 -2.30
CA LEU A 602 15.72 13.18 -2.70
C LEU A 602 16.18 13.33 -4.16
N ALA A 603 15.25 13.64 -5.07
CA ALA A 603 15.58 13.79 -6.49
C ALA A 603 16.29 15.13 -6.81
N MET A 604 15.87 16.21 -6.16
CA MET A 604 16.28 17.59 -6.52
C MET A 604 17.06 18.31 -5.42
N GLY A 605 17.25 17.72 -4.26
CA GLY A 605 17.90 18.40 -3.13
C GLY A 605 19.32 18.89 -3.41
N PHE A 606 20.11 18.13 -4.16
CA PHE A 606 21.42 18.55 -4.63
C PHE A 606 21.36 19.45 -5.88
N LEU A 607 20.32 19.34 -6.67
CA LEU A 607 20.18 20.00 -7.98
C LEU A 607 19.48 21.37 -7.88
N ALA A 608 18.52 21.52 -6.98
CA ALA A 608 17.76 22.75 -6.84
C ALA A 608 18.61 23.97 -6.49
N PRO A 609 19.58 23.91 -5.57
CA PRO A 609 20.45 25.05 -5.28
C PRO A 609 21.30 25.51 -6.45
N LEU A 610 21.53 24.69 -7.46
CA LEU A 610 22.33 25.02 -8.64
C LEU A 610 21.70 26.07 -9.55
N ILE A 611 20.43 26.46 -9.33
CA ILE A 611 19.86 27.65 -10.00
C ILE A 611 20.67 28.92 -9.71
N ASN A 612 21.42 28.95 -8.63
CA ASN A 612 22.29 30.07 -8.26
C ASN A 612 23.57 30.18 -9.14
N LEU A 613 23.82 29.21 -10.03
CA LEU A 613 24.81 29.32 -11.10
C LEU A 613 24.36 30.33 -12.19
N PHE A 614 23.08 30.61 -12.28
CA PHE A 614 22.48 31.49 -13.27
C PHE A 614 22.31 32.90 -12.72
N ARG A 615 22.23 33.87 -13.61
CA ARG A 615 21.86 35.24 -13.22
C ARG A 615 20.38 35.29 -12.83
N ARG A 616 20.04 36.13 -11.87
CA ARG A 616 18.65 36.34 -11.40
C ARG A 616 17.92 35.07 -10.97
N PRO A 617 18.47 34.26 -10.07
CA PRO A 617 17.84 33.01 -9.65
C PRO A 617 16.47 33.23 -9.00
N LYS A 618 16.20 34.40 -8.39
CA LYS A 618 14.88 34.74 -7.84
C LYS A 618 13.77 34.73 -8.90
N SER A 619 14.07 35.07 -10.16
CA SER A 619 13.10 35.04 -11.25
C SER A 619 12.57 33.63 -11.51
N ILE A 620 13.38 32.60 -11.30
CA ILE A 620 13.00 31.19 -11.42
C ILE A 620 11.98 30.84 -10.33
N ILE A 621 12.23 31.25 -9.10
CA ILE A 621 11.32 31.01 -7.97
C ILE A 621 9.99 31.71 -8.20
N VAL A 622 10.00 32.96 -8.70
CA VAL A 622 8.77 33.68 -9.06
C VAL A 622 8.02 32.97 -10.19
N GLY A 623 8.73 32.48 -11.21
CA GLY A 623 8.14 31.70 -12.30
C GLY A 623 7.49 30.42 -11.79
N LEU A 624 8.14 29.68 -10.91
CA LEU A 624 7.58 28.49 -10.27
C LEU A 624 6.35 28.82 -9.42
N ALA A 625 6.38 29.93 -8.67
CA ALA A 625 5.23 30.37 -7.90
C ALA A 625 4.02 30.74 -8.77
N LEU A 626 4.24 31.35 -9.94
CA LEU A 626 3.18 31.62 -10.91
C LEU A 626 2.60 30.33 -11.52
N ILE A 627 3.45 29.36 -11.81
CA ILE A 627 2.99 28.02 -12.26
C ILE A 627 2.17 27.34 -11.16
N MET A 628 2.65 27.36 -9.93
CA MET A 628 1.91 26.83 -8.77
C MET A 628 0.53 27.49 -8.64
N PHE A 629 0.47 28.80 -8.73
CA PHE A 629 -0.80 29.54 -8.69
C PHE A 629 -1.74 29.13 -9.82
N THR A 630 -1.22 28.93 -11.04
CA THR A 630 -2.00 28.43 -12.18
C THR A 630 -2.58 27.05 -11.91
N PHE A 631 -1.80 26.14 -11.36
CA PHE A 631 -2.31 24.82 -10.95
C PHE A 631 -3.38 24.91 -9.86
N CYS A 632 -3.22 25.82 -8.91
CA CYS A 632 -4.27 26.08 -7.90
C CYS A 632 -5.58 26.53 -8.56
N MET A 633 -5.50 27.47 -9.53
CA MET A 633 -6.68 27.91 -10.27
C MET A 633 -7.33 26.78 -11.07
N ILE A 634 -6.53 25.92 -11.71
CA ILE A 634 -7.03 24.75 -12.43
C ILE A 634 -7.70 23.77 -11.46
N SER A 635 -7.12 23.55 -10.30
CA SER A 635 -7.62 22.58 -9.31
C SER A 635 -8.96 22.96 -8.69
N VAL A 636 -9.33 24.23 -8.67
CA VAL A 636 -10.65 24.69 -8.20
C VAL A 636 -11.72 24.71 -9.28
N SER A 637 -11.34 24.43 -10.54
CA SER A 637 -12.28 24.25 -11.65
C SER A 637 -12.78 22.78 -11.70
N ASP A 638 -13.60 22.47 -12.71
CA ASP A 638 -14.11 21.12 -12.95
C ASP A 638 -12.98 20.08 -13.18
N VAL A 639 -11.80 20.53 -13.58
CA VAL A 639 -10.62 19.67 -13.73
C VAL A 639 -10.21 19.09 -12.37
N GLY A 640 -10.38 19.83 -11.30
CA GLY A 640 -10.08 19.40 -9.93
C GLY A 640 -11.23 18.64 -9.25
N PHE A 641 -12.36 18.43 -9.92
CA PHE A 641 -13.39 17.54 -9.39
C PHE A 641 -12.85 16.10 -9.38
N PRO A 642 -12.87 15.39 -8.23
CA PRO A 642 -12.07 14.17 -8.08
C PRO A 642 -12.59 12.96 -8.84
N TYR A 643 -13.86 12.93 -9.21
CA TYR A 643 -14.47 11.72 -9.75
C TYR A 643 -14.78 11.80 -11.23
N ARG A 644 -14.67 10.65 -11.90
CA ARG A 644 -15.05 10.47 -13.30
C ARG A 644 -15.78 9.15 -13.45
N PRO A 645 -16.81 9.09 -14.32
CA PRO A 645 -17.49 7.83 -14.61
C PRO A 645 -16.51 6.75 -15.08
N LYS A 646 -16.67 5.54 -14.57
CA LYS A 646 -15.92 4.32 -14.94
C LYS A 646 -14.43 4.32 -14.58
N THR A 647 -13.74 5.46 -14.67
CA THR A 647 -12.26 5.53 -14.60
C THR A 647 -11.73 5.92 -13.22
N SER A 648 -12.45 6.79 -12.49
CA SER A 648 -12.06 7.22 -11.14
C SER A 648 -13.32 7.56 -10.32
N VAL A 649 -14.01 6.51 -9.91
CA VAL A 649 -15.34 6.66 -9.28
C VAL A 649 -15.26 7.01 -7.80
N MET A 650 -16.28 7.69 -7.31
CA MET A 650 -16.56 7.81 -5.89
C MET A 650 -17.09 6.48 -5.37
N ARG A 651 -16.54 5.97 -4.29
CA ARG A 651 -16.95 4.72 -3.66
C ARG A 651 -17.86 4.98 -2.48
N VAL A 652 -18.95 4.26 -2.42
CA VAL A 652 -19.91 4.33 -1.32
C VAL A 652 -20.36 2.91 -0.98
N ASN A 653 -20.30 2.53 0.29
CA ASN A 653 -21.04 1.37 0.76
C ASN A 653 -22.46 1.81 1.09
N PHE A 654 -23.43 1.19 0.43
CA PHE A 654 -24.82 1.59 0.47
C PHE A 654 -25.69 0.40 0.86
N LEU A 655 -26.28 0.47 2.05
CA LEU A 655 -27.10 -0.62 2.57
C LEU A 655 -28.58 -0.20 2.66
N GLN A 656 -29.47 -1.08 2.21
CA GLN A 656 -30.90 -0.96 2.39
C GLN A 656 -31.27 -1.67 3.70
N VAL A 657 -31.67 -0.91 4.73
CA VAL A 657 -31.66 -1.40 6.11
C VAL A 657 -33.04 -1.38 6.74
N GLN A 658 -33.37 -2.45 7.44
CA GLN A 658 -34.40 -2.49 8.48
C GLN A 658 -33.72 -2.51 9.85
N ARG A 659 -34.20 -1.67 10.79
CA ARG A 659 -33.70 -1.63 12.17
C ARG A 659 -34.82 -1.88 13.16
N THR A 660 -34.56 -2.69 14.19
CA THR A 660 -35.51 -2.92 15.30
C THR A 660 -34.74 -2.95 16.62
N PHE A 661 -35.14 -2.11 17.58
CA PHE A 661 -34.55 -2.08 18.92
C PHE A 661 -35.57 -2.61 19.93
N TYR A 662 -35.21 -3.70 20.58
CA TYR A 662 -35.97 -4.32 21.65
C TYR A 662 -35.43 -3.90 23.01
N GLU A 663 -36.31 -3.53 23.90
CA GLU A 663 -36.00 -3.24 25.28
C GLU A 663 -36.09 -4.51 26.16
N TYR A 664 -35.65 -4.39 27.42
CA TYR A 664 -35.61 -5.53 28.35
C TYR A 664 -36.94 -6.24 28.56
N ASP A 665 -38.04 -5.50 28.53
CA ASP A 665 -39.43 -6.04 28.65
C ASP A 665 -39.98 -6.63 27.33
N GLY A 666 -39.16 -6.65 26.29
CA GLY A 666 -39.56 -7.10 24.94
C GLY A 666 -40.30 -6.05 24.12
N SER A 667 -40.55 -4.86 24.66
CA SER A 667 -41.14 -3.76 23.90
C SER A 667 -40.20 -3.26 22.80
N ILE A 668 -40.75 -2.69 21.75
CA ILE A 668 -39.96 -2.11 20.65
C ILE A 668 -39.85 -0.61 20.85
N SER A 669 -38.64 -0.11 21.02
CA SER A 669 -38.34 1.33 21.15
C SER A 669 -38.06 2.00 19.80
N LEU A 670 -37.61 1.24 18.81
CA LEU A 670 -37.37 1.72 17.45
C LEU A 670 -37.71 0.62 16.46
N ASP A 671 -38.52 0.95 15.44
CA ASP A 671 -38.75 0.11 14.26
C ASP A 671 -38.83 1.01 13.04
N ASP A 672 -37.72 1.15 12.35
CA ASP A 672 -37.60 2.01 11.18
C ASP A 672 -36.84 1.32 10.04
N SER A 673 -36.80 1.99 8.91
CA SER A 673 -35.95 1.58 7.80
C SER A 673 -35.45 2.75 6.99
N GLY A 674 -34.41 2.54 6.25
CA GLY A 674 -33.79 3.60 5.45
C GLY A 674 -32.54 3.10 4.75
N TYR A 675 -31.75 4.06 4.32
CA TYR A 675 -30.47 3.80 3.64
C TYR A 675 -29.31 4.20 4.53
N TYR A 676 -28.39 3.27 4.74
CA TYR A 676 -27.14 3.50 5.43
C TYR A 676 -26.04 3.72 4.41
N PHE A 677 -25.39 4.89 4.50
CA PHE A 677 -24.21 5.23 3.71
C PHE A 677 -22.99 5.15 4.59
N ASP A 678 -22.04 4.30 4.21
CA ASP A 678 -20.69 4.30 4.75
C ASP A 678 -19.79 4.93 3.69
N LEU A 679 -19.43 6.19 3.93
CA LEU A 679 -18.65 7.01 3.00
C LEU A 679 -17.17 6.66 3.10
N GLN A 680 -16.50 6.50 1.96
CA GLN A 680 -15.17 5.93 1.91
C GLN A 680 -14.03 6.95 1.87
N ASP A 681 -14.33 8.21 1.59
CA ASP A 681 -13.32 9.24 1.46
C ASP A 681 -13.65 10.56 2.16
N ARG A 682 -12.66 11.45 2.19
CA ARG A 682 -12.70 12.72 2.92
C ARG A 682 -13.72 13.72 2.40
N ARG A 683 -14.20 13.58 1.17
CA ARG A 683 -15.23 14.47 0.57
C ARG A 683 -16.61 14.23 1.14
N LEU A 684 -16.83 13.13 1.85
CA LEU A 684 -18.09 12.74 2.48
C LEU A 684 -19.26 12.77 1.48
N GLU A 685 -20.43 13.26 1.89
CA GLU A 685 -21.64 13.34 1.06
C GLU A 685 -21.69 14.53 0.11
N GLN A 686 -20.77 15.49 0.20
CA GLN A 686 -20.81 16.73 -0.58
C GLN A 686 -21.02 16.49 -2.09
N PRO A 687 -20.28 15.60 -2.76
CA PRO A 687 -20.47 15.37 -4.19
C PRO A 687 -21.85 14.77 -4.53
N LEU A 688 -22.42 14.01 -3.61
CA LEU A 688 -23.79 13.48 -3.75
C LEU A 688 -24.83 14.56 -3.57
N ALA A 689 -24.68 15.39 -2.54
CA ALA A 689 -25.62 16.48 -2.22
C ALA A 689 -25.71 17.55 -3.32
N GLU A 690 -24.65 17.74 -4.10
CA GLU A 690 -24.63 18.65 -5.24
C GLU A 690 -25.38 18.11 -6.48
N THR A 691 -25.64 16.82 -6.53
CA THR A 691 -26.17 16.14 -7.73
C THR A 691 -27.51 15.46 -7.52
N MET A 692 -27.91 15.19 -6.28
CA MET A 692 -29.19 14.55 -5.95
C MET A 692 -29.76 15.06 -4.63
N ASP A 693 -31.07 14.92 -4.46
CA ASP A 693 -31.73 15.31 -3.22
C ASP A 693 -31.53 14.26 -2.12
N ILE A 694 -30.62 14.54 -1.22
CA ILE A 694 -30.38 13.79 0.02
C ILE A 694 -30.57 14.70 1.26
N SER A 695 -31.42 15.72 1.17
CA SER A 695 -31.62 16.71 2.23
C SER A 695 -32.09 16.12 3.56
N GLY A 696 -32.70 14.93 3.54
CA GLY A 696 -33.12 14.19 4.74
C GLY A 696 -32.02 13.37 5.41
N ILE A 697 -30.77 13.45 4.93
CA ILE A 697 -29.67 12.63 5.48
C ILE A 697 -29.34 13.06 6.91
N VAL A 698 -29.17 12.07 7.79
CA VAL A 698 -28.85 12.26 9.21
C VAL A 698 -27.43 11.79 9.46
N HIS A 699 -26.66 12.59 10.18
CA HIS A 699 -25.32 12.21 10.66
C HIS A 699 -25.48 11.37 11.93
N LEU A 700 -24.92 10.16 11.93
CA LEU A 700 -25.07 9.21 13.05
C LEU A 700 -24.04 9.42 14.17
N GLU A 701 -23.25 10.47 14.17
CA GLU A 701 -22.19 10.68 15.16
C GLU A 701 -22.73 10.71 16.61
N LYS A 702 -23.92 11.30 16.82
CA LYS A 702 -24.56 11.31 18.15
C LYS A 702 -25.11 9.92 18.55
N GLU A 703 -25.69 9.21 17.62
CA GLU A 703 -26.18 7.85 17.85
C GLU A 703 -25.01 6.91 18.19
N CYS A 704 -23.82 7.15 17.62
CA CYS A 704 -22.61 6.38 17.93
C CYS A 704 -22.15 6.53 19.40
N GLU A 705 -22.57 7.58 20.09
CA GLU A 705 -22.25 7.77 21.52
C GLU A 705 -23.15 6.93 22.44
N THR A 706 -24.41 6.69 22.02
CA THR A 706 -25.43 6.06 22.84
C THR A 706 -25.78 4.65 22.38
N GLN A 707 -25.70 4.40 21.10
CA GLN A 707 -26.04 3.10 20.50
C GLN A 707 -24.78 2.32 20.12
N MET A 708 -24.84 1.04 20.40
CA MET A 708 -23.80 0.11 19.98
C MET A 708 -23.74 0.09 18.44
N MET A 709 -22.57 0.20 17.88
CA MET A 709 -22.33 0.28 16.44
C MET A 709 -23.16 1.36 15.73
N CYS A 710 -23.37 2.50 16.38
CA CYS A 710 -24.19 3.59 15.84
C CYS A 710 -25.65 3.19 15.53
N GLY A 711 -26.11 2.04 15.98
CA GLY A 711 -27.44 1.50 15.68
C GLY A 711 -27.64 1.13 14.21
N VAL A 712 -26.59 0.80 13.47
CA VAL A 712 -26.63 0.41 12.05
C VAL A 712 -25.85 -0.89 11.82
N PRO A 713 -26.16 -1.64 10.72
CA PRO A 713 -25.51 -2.91 10.45
C PRO A 713 -24.06 -2.70 10.00
N CYS A 714 -23.13 -2.76 10.95
CA CYS A 714 -21.72 -2.86 10.65
C CYS A 714 -21.37 -4.24 10.06
N PHE A 715 -20.55 -4.24 9.01
CA PHE A 715 -20.14 -5.49 8.37
C PHE A 715 -19.02 -6.19 9.17
N ASN A 716 -17.94 -5.47 9.44
CA ASN A 716 -16.83 -5.95 10.24
C ASN A 716 -16.30 -4.82 11.16
N HIS A 717 -15.32 -5.14 11.99
CA HIS A 717 -14.76 -4.20 12.96
C HIS A 717 -14.29 -2.87 12.33
N ARG A 718 -13.58 -2.91 11.23
CA ARG A 718 -13.06 -1.69 10.57
C ARG A 718 -14.17 -0.74 10.11
N TRP A 719 -15.32 -1.28 9.68
CA TRP A 719 -16.46 -0.46 9.29
C TRP A 719 -17.11 0.23 10.48
N CYS A 720 -17.07 -0.42 11.64
CA CYS A 720 -17.68 0.09 12.85
C CYS A 720 -16.89 1.25 13.50
N GLU A 721 -15.65 1.44 13.11
CA GLU A 721 -14.78 2.51 13.63
C GLU A 721 -15.03 3.88 12.95
N ALA A 722 -15.49 3.89 11.71
CA ALA A 722 -15.63 5.10 10.91
C ALA A 722 -16.89 5.91 11.26
N ARG A 723 -17.01 6.36 12.50
CA ARG A 723 -18.22 7.03 13.04
C ARG A 723 -18.61 8.28 12.28
N LYS A 724 -17.63 9.08 11.82
CA LYS A 724 -17.88 10.31 11.06
C LYS A 724 -18.37 10.06 9.64
N ALA A 725 -18.12 8.87 9.10
CA ALA A 725 -18.53 8.47 7.77
C ALA A 725 -19.97 7.96 7.69
N ALA A 726 -20.57 7.59 8.83
CA ALA A 726 -21.87 6.96 8.90
C ALA A 726 -22.99 7.99 8.66
N ARG A 727 -23.81 7.73 7.65
CA ARG A 727 -24.97 8.55 7.28
C ARG A 727 -26.22 7.68 7.17
N TRP A 728 -27.34 8.24 7.61
CA TRP A 728 -28.64 7.58 7.56
C TRP A 728 -29.63 8.45 6.81
N LEU A 729 -30.24 7.86 5.78
CA LEU A 729 -31.36 8.50 5.06
C LEU A 729 -32.64 7.74 5.40
N PRO A 730 -33.52 8.29 6.28
CA PRO A 730 -34.78 7.65 6.64
C PRO A 730 -35.67 7.44 5.42
N ARG A 731 -36.41 6.34 5.42
CA ARG A 731 -37.36 6.00 4.40
C ARG A 731 -38.71 5.68 5.05
N ALA A 732 -39.79 6.37 4.62
CA ALA A 732 -41.14 6.17 5.16
C ALA A 732 -41.69 4.78 4.83
N GLN A 733 -41.47 4.30 3.60
CA GLN A 733 -41.84 2.96 3.21
C GLN A 733 -40.78 1.97 3.67
N ARG A 734 -41.24 0.92 4.38
CA ARG A 734 -40.33 -0.12 4.89
C ARG A 734 -39.51 -0.75 3.77
N VAL A 735 -38.22 -0.88 4.00
CA VAL A 735 -37.31 -1.61 3.09
C VAL A 735 -37.66 -3.10 3.13
N GLU A 736 -37.73 -3.72 1.97
CA GLU A 736 -37.90 -5.16 1.86
C GLU A 736 -36.53 -5.85 1.88
N ILE A 737 -36.35 -6.79 2.78
CA ILE A 737 -35.14 -7.63 2.86
C ILE A 737 -35.48 -9.07 2.49
N PRO A 738 -34.54 -9.85 1.91
CA PRO A 738 -34.80 -11.18 1.37
C PRO A 738 -35.08 -12.27 2.42
N GLY A 739 -34.89 -12.00 3.69
CA GLY A 739 -35.04 -12.96 4.77
C GLY A 739 -35.22 -12.30 6.14
N SER A 740 -35.10 -13.05 7.19
CA SER A 740 -35.16 -12.57 8.57
C SER A 740 -33.86 -12.90 9.31
N THR A 741 -33.54 -12.06 10.32
CA THR A 741 -32.48 -12.33 11.27
C THR A 741 -33.09 -12.33 12.66
N GLU A 742 -33.10 -13.48 13.32
CA GLU A 742 -33.83 -13.72 14.56
C GLU A 742 -32.92 -14.30 15.63
N LEU A 743 -32.97 -13.70 16.82
CA LEU A 743 -32.31 -14.21 18.02
C LEU A 743 -33.40 -14.75 18.96
N GLU A 744 -33.34 -16.03 19.26
CA GLU A 744 -34.21 -16.71 20.19
C GLU A 744 -33.46 -17.03 21.46
N LEU A 745 -33.95 -16.59 22.62
CA LEU A 745 -33.48 -17.03 23.92
C LEU A 745 -34.09 -18.40 24.25
N LEU A 746 -33.24 -19.44 24.23
CA LEU A 746 -33.68 -20.80 24.51
C LEU A 746 -33.94 -21.04 26.01
N ASN A 747 -32.97 -20.61 26.83
CA ASN A 747 -33.13 -20.63 28.28
C ASN A 747 -32.20 -19.62 28.98
N LYS A 748 -32.51 -19.34 30.24
CA LYS A 748 -31.76 -18.54 31.18
C LYS A 748 -31.63 -19.28 32.48
N THR A 749 -30.41 -19.57 32.93
CA THR A 749 -30.13 -20.32 34.14
C THR A 749 -29.27 -19.51 35.08
N ILE A 750 -29.72 -19.31 36.31
CA ILE A 750 -28.95 -18.63 37.36
C ILE A 750 -28.24 -19.70 38.17
N SER A 751 -26.95 -19.48 38.50
CA SER A 751 -26.16 -20.38 39.32
C SER A 751 -26.70 -20.47 40.78
N ALA A 752 -26.36 -21.54 41.48
CA ALA A 752 -26.80 -21.75 42.89
C ALA A 752 -26.32 -20.66 43.85
N ASP A 753 -25.18 -20.01 43.56
CA ASP A 753 -24.66 -18.90 44.36
C ASP A 753 -25.33 -17.54 44.05
N GLY A 754 -26.16 -17.50 42.99
CA GLY A 754 -26.91 -16.31 42.60
C GLY A 754 -26.09 -15.20 41.91
N TYR A 755 -24.79 -15.39 41.68
CA TYR A 755 -23.92 -14.36 41.10
C TYR A 755 -23.54 -14.59 39.64
N ARG A 756 -23.91 -15.75 39.09
CA ARG A 756 -23.69 -16.10 37.67
C ARG A 756 -24.98 -16.41 36.96
N VAL A 757 -25.03 -16.07 35.71
CA VAL A 757 -26.15 -16.39 34.81
C VAL A 757 -25.63 -16.90 33.48
N VAL A 758 -26.28 -17.92 32.94
CA VAL A 758 -26.01 -18.48 31.62
C VAL A 758 -27.24 -18.24 30.73
N TYR A 759 -27.03 -17.61 29.61
CA TYR A 759 -28.04 -17.46 28.58
C TYR A 759 -27.68 -18.36 27.41
N ASN A 760 -28.64 -19.17 26.93
CA ASN A 760 -28.50 -19.97 25.72
C ASN A 760 -29.34 -19.38 24.62
N PHE A 761 -28.74 -19.15 23.46
CA PHE A 761 -29.36 -18.52 22.32
C PHE A 761 -29.29 -19.38 21.07
N LYS A 762 -30.26 -19.15 20.19
CA LYS A 762 -30.26 -19.62 18.81
C LYS A 762 -30.41 -18.43 17.89
N LEU A 763 -29.41 -18.25 17.00
CA LEU A 763 -29.39 -17.20 16.00
C LEU A 763 -29.65 -17.80 14.62
N THR A 764 -30.65 -17.27 13.94
CA THR A 764 -30.98 -17.62 12.55
C THR A 764 -30.86 -16.35 11.69
N GLY A 765 -30.28 -16.44 10.52
CA GLY A 765 -30.11 -15.29 9.64
C GLY A 765 -29.36 -15.64 8.36
N PRO A 766 -28.96 -14.64 7.59
CA PRO A 766 -28.22 -14.82 6.34
C PRO A 766 -26.82 -15.39 6.59
N GLY A 767 -26.15 -15.82 5.53
CA GLY A 767 -24.78 -16.36 5.57
C GLY A 767 -23.71 -15.38 6.03
N ARG A 768 -24.05 -14.12 6.27
CA ARG A 768 -23.16 -13.09 6.80
C ARG A 768 -23.83 -12.37 7.94
N MET A 769 -23.24 -12.48 9.11
CA MET A 769 -23.76 -11.82 10.31
C MET A 769 -22.61 -11.27 11.15
N SER A 770 -22.88 -10.20 11.86
CA SER A 770 -22.01 -9.69 12.92
C SER A 770 -22.80 -9.62 14.22
N LEU A 771 -22.21 -10.14 15.27
CA LEU A 771 -22.75 -10.16 16.61
C LEU A 771 -21.89 -9.25 17.50
N PHE A 772 -22.55 -8.32 18.20
CA PHE A 772 -21.90 -7.39 19.11
C PHE A 772 -22.48 -7.58 20.50
N ILE A 773 -21.62 -7.83 21.49
CA ILE A 773 -22.05 -8.11 22.86
C ILE A 773 -21.42 -7.09 23.81
N LYS A 774 -22.25 -6.34 24.49
CA LYS A 774 -21.83 -5.32 25.44
C LYS A 774 -22.39 -5.60 26.84
N PRO A 775 -21.58 -6.13 27.77
CA PRO A 775 -21.97 -6.18 29.18
C PRO A 775 -22.27 -4.77 29.73
N LEU A 776 -23.31 -4.62 30.51
CA LEU A 776 -23.63 -3.36 31.19
C LEU A 776 -22.72 -3.10 32.41
N SER A 777 -22.84 -1.93 33.01
CA SER A 777 -22.03 -1.55 34.15
C SER A 777 -22.17 -2.55 35.29
N GLY A 778 -21.04 -2.97 35.88
CA GLY A 778 -21.03 -3.96 36.96
C GLY A 778 -21.21 -5.43 36.53
N VAL A 779 -21.23 -5.68 35.21
CA VAL A 779 -21.36 -7.02 34.64
C VAL A 779 -20.04 -7.39 33.92
N LYS A 780 -19.64 -8.66 34.10
CA LYS A 780 -18.45 -9.20 33.44
C LYS A 780 -18.80 -10.48 32.68
N MET A 781 -18.35 -10.59 31.45
CA MET A 781 -18.36 -11.83 30.68
C MET A 781 -17.34 -12.81 31.30
N VAL A 782 -17.77 -14.01 31.61
CA VAL A 782 -16.91 -15.03 32.28
C VAL A 782 -16.55 -16.12 31.28
N ASP A 783 -17.54 -16.59 30.53
CA ASP A 783 -17.37 -17.67 29.56
C ASP A 783 -18.40 -17.57 28.45
N TRP A 784 -18.13 -18.24 27.32
CA TRP A 784 -19.05 -18.30 26.18
C TRP A 784 -18.68 -19.44 25.23
N SER A 785 -19.54 -19.69 24.25
CA SER A 785 -19.31 -20.69 23.19
C SER A 785 -18.23 -20.30 22.16
N PHE A 786 -17.79 -19.05 22.15
CA PHE A 786 -16.85 -18.55 21.15
C PHE A 786 -15.38 -18.75 21.61
N LEU A 787 -14.43 -18.23 20.84
CA LEU A 787 -13.01 -18.36 21.22
C LEU A 787 -12.72 -17.67 22.55
N ARG A 788 -12.30 -18.44 23.51
CA ARG A 788 -11.95 -17.95 24.86
C ARG A 788 -10.79 -16.97 24.87
N GLY A 789 -9.87 -17.09 23.91
CA GLY A 789 -8.71 -16.20 23.77
C GLY A 789 -9.05 -14.70 23.72
N MET A 790 -10.27 -14.33 23.33
CA MET A 790 -10.72 -12.94 23.41
C MET A 790 -10.97 -12.51 24.86
N LEU A 791 -11.59 -13.35 25.69
CA LEU A 791 -11.84 -13.07 27.11
C LEU A 791 -10.58 -13.13 27.96
N ASP A 792 -9.61 -13.97 27.56
CA ASP A 792 -8.34 -14.14 28.28
C ASP A 792 -7.40 -12.94 28.13
N LYS A 793 -7.70 -12.03 27.20
CA LYS A 793 -6.91 -10.82 26.91
C LYS A 793 -7.74 -9.53 27.07
N PRO A 794 -8.22 -9.21 28.30
CA PRO A 794 -9.15 -8.10 28.51
C PRO A 794 -8.53 -6.71 28.27
N PHE A 795 -7.22 -6.59 28.23
CA PHE A 795 -6.53 -5.35 27.89
C PHE A 795 -6.47 -5.10 26.38
N THR A 796 -6.50 -6.17 25.59
CA THR A 796 -6.47 -6.11 24.12
C THR A 796 -7.88 -6.01 23.55
N TYR A 797 -8.81 -6.86 24.06
CA TYR A 797 -10.18 -6.94 23.56
C TYR A 797 -11.14 -6.36 24.61
N LYS A 798 -11.81 -5.28 24.22
CA LYS A 798 -12.76 -4.55 25.08
C LYS A 798 -14.18 -4.68 24.52
N PRO A 799 -15.20 -4.67 25.38
CA PRO A 799 -16.58 -4.59 24.90
C PRO A 799 -16.84 -3.30 24.09
N PRO A 800 -17.72 -3.31 23.10
CA PRO A 800 -18.52 -4.48 22.67
C PRO A 800 -17.66 -5.54 21.96
N TYR A 801 -17.82 -6.78 22.37
CA TYR A 801 -17.16 -7.93 21.73
C TYR A 801 -17.76 -8.18 20.36
N HIS A 802 -16.93 -8.32 19.35
CA HIS A 802 -17.36 -8.54 17.99
C HIS A 802 -17.06 -9.96 17.54
N ILE A 803 -18.13 -10.67 17.09
CA ILE A 803 -18.05 -11.98 16.46
C ILE A 803 -18.59 -11.84 15.04
N PHE A 804 -17.77 -12.14 14.06
CA PHE A 804 -18.12 -12.12 12.64
C PHE A 804 -18.33 -13.54 12.14
N PHE A 805 -19.44 -13.77 11.45
CA PHE A 805 -19.80 -15.06 10.87
C PHE A 805 -19.83 -14.98 9.35
N ALA A 806 -19.25 -15.98 8.70
CA ALA A 806 -19.36 -16.16 7.28
C ALA A 806 -19.61 -17.65 6.96
N TRP A 807 -20.75 -17.95 6.33
CA TRP A 807 -21.07 -19.28 5.88
C TRP A 807 -20.95 -19.39 4.37
N ALA A 808 -20.22 -20.40 3.91
CA ALA A 808 -20.04 -20.67 2.50
C ALA A 808 -21.13 -21.63 1.97
N ALA A 809 -21.11 -22.88 2.37
CA ALA A 809 -21.96 -23.92 1.79
C ALA A 809 -23.13 -24.36 2.68
N ASP A 810 -23.13 -24.05 3.96
CA ASP A 810 -24.15 -24.43 4.92
C ASP A 810 -24.66 -23.23 5.70
N ASP A 811 -25.97 -23.07 5.83
CA ASP A 811 -26.64 -21.99 6.55
C ASP A 811 -27.48 -22.48 7.72
N ALA A 812 -26.89 -23.31 8.57
CA ALA A 812 -27.55 -23.80 9.77
C ALA A 812 -27.61 -22.70 10.86
N PRO A 813 -28.64 -22.70 11.72
CA PRO A 813 -28.70 -21.81 12.88
C PRO A 813 -27.49 -21.98 13.78
N ILE A 814 -27.04 -20.87 14.40
CA ILE A 814 -25.97 -20.88 15.38
C ILE A 814 -26.57 -20.95 16.77
N GLU A 815 -26.17 -21.95 17.54
CA GLU A 815 -26.48 -22.04 18.97
C GLU A 815 -25.25 -21.67 19.78
N PHE A 816 -25.42 -20.79 20.75
CA PHE A 816 -24.33 -20.34 21.60
C PHE A 816 -24.82 -19.98 23.00
N TYR A 817 -23.91 -20.02 23.97
CA TYR A 817 -24.17 -19.54 25.30
C TYR A 817 -23.25 -18.38 25.69
N LEU A 818 -23.75 -17.55 26.63
CA LEU A 818 -23.03 -16.50 27.30
C LEU A 818 -23.16 -16.71 28.82
N GLU A 819 -22.05 -16.74 29.52
CA GLU A 819 -22.00 -16.78 30.97
C GLU A 819 -21.45 -15.46 31.51
N LEU A 820 -22.25 -14.79 32.35
CA LEU A 820 -21.94 -13.49 32.93
C LEU A 820 -22.03 -13.52 34.43
N THR A 821 -21.27 -12.65 35.09
CA THR A 821 -21.36 -12.37 36.51
C THR A 821 -21.82 -10.94 36.72
N LYS A 822 -22.64 -10.75 37.79
CA LYS A 822 -23.07 -9.43 38.21
C LYS A 822 -22.85 -9.31 39.74
N PHE A 823 -22.23 -8.24 40.14
CA PHE A 823 -21.78 -8.03 41.53
C PHE A 823 -22.95 -8.12 42.52
N ASP A 824 -24.12 -7.60 42.19
CA ASP A 824 -25.29 -7.57 43.08
C ASP A 824 -26.23 -8.77 42.91
N GLY A 825 -25.94 -9.69 42.00
CA GLY A 825 -26.74 -10.86 41.70
C GLY A 825 -28.14 -10.59 41.16
N LYS A 826 -28.44 -9.36 40.72
CA LYS A 826 -29.76 -8.96 40.23
C LYS A 826 -29.87 -9.25 38.71
N PHE A 827 -30.35 -10.42 38.37
CA PHE A 827 -30.55 -10.86 36.99
C PHE A 827 -32.00 -10.71 36.46
N ASN A 828 -32.87 -10.05 37.23
CA ASN A 828 -34.18 -9.57 36.77
C ASN A 828 -34.16 -8.10 36.25
N GLU A 829 -33.00 -7.55 36.07
CA GLU A 829 -32.69 -6.24 35.50
C GLU A 829 -31.82 -6.43 34.25
N PRO A 830 -31.69 -5.42 33.40
CA PRO A 830 -30.79 -5.48 32.26
C PRO A 830 -29.36 -5.85 32.63
N VAL A 831 -28.79 -6.83 31.94
CA VAL A 831 -27.44 -7.39 32.17
C VAL A 831 -26.49 -7.05 31.03
N PHE A 832 -26.93 -7.18 29.78
CA PHE A 832 -26.13 -6.89 28.61
C PHE A 832 -27.01 -6.47 27.43
N GLU A 833 -26.38 -5.83 26.49
CA GLU A 833 -26.94 -5.56 25.16
C GLU A 833 -26.28 -6.46 24.12
N ILE A 834 -27.08 -6.90 23.16
CA ILE A 834 -26.61 -7.66 22.01
C ILE A 834 -27.14 -7.03 20.73
N GLY A 835 -26.23 -6.71 19.82
CA GLY A 835 -26.54 -6.18 18.49
C GLY A 835 -26.26 -7.22 17.43
N ILE A 836 -27.15 -7.35 16.47
CA ILE A 836 -27.00 -8.32 15.40
C ILE A 836 -27.20 -7.61 14.06
N SER A 837 -26.18 -7.73 13.20
CA SER A 837 -26.24 -7.30 11.80
C SER A 837 -26.40 -8.52 10.92
N GLY A 838 -27.40 -8.52 10.05
CA GLY A 838 -27.57 -9.52 9.01
C GLY A 838 -27.34 -8.90 7.64
N HIS A 839 -26.49 -9.50 6.81
CA HIS A 839 -26.11 -8.99 5.50
C HIS A 839 -26.48 -9.97 4.38
N TYR A 840 -27.27 -9.50 3.43
CA TYR A 840 -27.79 -10.30 2.31
C TYR A 840 -26.98 -9.97 1.05
N LEU A 841 -25.79 -10.57 0.92
CA LEU A 841 -24.78 -10.21 -0.09
C LEU A 841 -25.03 -10.85 -1.45
N SER A 842 -25.83 -11.90 -1.55
CA SER A 842 -26.03 -12.61 -2.82
C SER A 842 -26.52 -11.69 -3.92
N GLN A 843 -25.92 -11.81 -5.10
CA GLN A 843 -26.37 -11.09 -6.30
C GLN A 843 -27.77 -11.55 -6.77
N LEU A 844 -28.20 -12.72 -6.34
CA LEU A 844 -29.54 -13.25 -6.64
C LEU A 844 -30.64 -12.63 -5.78
N HIS A 845 -30.29 -12.00 -4.66
CA HIS A 845 -31.24 -11.30 -3.81
C HIS A 845 -31.81 -10.07 -4.51
N LYS A 846 -33.12 -10.04 -4.62
CA LYS A 846 -33.84 -8.89 -5.20
C LYS A 846 -33.81 -7.70 -4.25
N ARG A 847 -33.63 -6.50 -4.80
CA ARG A 847 -33.84 -5.22 -4.12
C ARG A 847 -35.29 -4.80 -4.34
N ASP A 848 -35.91 -4.09 -3.40
CA ASP A 848 -37.20 -3.50 -3.63
C ASP A 848 -37.15 -2.40 -4.73
N ALA A 849 -38.32 -2.06 -5.28
CA ALA A 849 -38.42 -1.15 -6.41
C ALA A 849 -37.86 0.26 -6.11
N LEU A 850 -38.09 0.78 -4.89
CA LEU A 850 -37.58 2.09 -4.49
C LEU A 850 -36.06 2.09 -4.33
N SER A 851 -35.50 1.03 -3.75
CA SER A 851 -34.03 0.87 -3.64
C SER A 851 -33.38 0.74 -5.01
N GLN A 852 -33.98 -0.03 -5.92
CA GLN A 852 -33.50 -0.12 -7.30
C GLN A 852 -33.52 1.23 -8.00
N GLN A 853 -34.60 2.00 -7.81
CA GLN A 853 -34.71 3.34 -8.39
C GLN A 853 -33.66 4.29 -7.80
N PHE A 854 -33.45 4.26 -6.48
CA PHE A 854 -32.44 5.08 -5.82
C PHE A 854 -31.03 4.79 -6.35
N ILE A 855 -30.70 3.50 -6.53
CA ILE A 855 -29.41 3.08 -7.09
C ILE A 855 -29.23 3.57 -8.54
N LYS A 856 -30.31 3.55 -9.34
CA LYS A 856 -30.28 4.08 -10.71
C LYS A 856 -30.11 5.60 -10.78
N ASP A 857 -30.64 6.30 -9.79
CA ASP A 857 -30.59 7.76 -9.71
C ASP A 857 -29.25 8.28 -9.15
N LEU A 858 -28.38 7.39 -8.65
CA LEU A 858 -27.03 7.77 -8.26
C LEU A 858 -26.26 8.38 -9.44
N PRO A 859 -25.47 9.41 -9.20
CA PRO A 859 -24.63 9.99 -10.24
C PRO A 859 -23.73 8.93 -10.90
N ASP A 860 -23.50 9.05 -12.18
CA ASP A 860 -22.72 8.08 -12.97
C ASP A 860 -21.23 7.97 -12.56
N PHE A 861 -20.72 8.95 -11.81
CA PHE A 861 -19.41 8.89 -11.19
C PHE A 861 -19.38 8.12 -9.86
N VAL A 862 -20.51 7.63 -9.34
CA VAL A 862 -20.63 6.88 -8.10
C VAL A 862 -20.64 5.38 -8.37
N HIS A 863 -19.82 4.65 -7.65
CA HIS A 863 -19.93 3.20 -7.50
C HIS A 863 -20.44 2.88 -6.10
N ALA A 864 -21.66 2.35 -6.03
CA ALA A 864 -22.21 1.85 -4.78
C ALA A 864 -21.95 0.33 -4.68
N MET A 865 -21.24 -0.07 -3.64
CA MET A 865 -21.22 -1.46 -3.18
C MET A 865 -22.44 -1.63 -2.27
N GLU A 866 -23.44 -2.39 -2.73
CA GLU A 866 -24.77 -2.32 -2.16
C GLU A 866 -25.39 -3.68 -1.87
N TRP A 867 -26.13 -3.78 -0.76
CA TRP A 867 -26.94 -4.94 -0.39
C TRP A 867 -28.00 -4.62 0.67
N PRO A 868 -29.05 -5.44 0.78
CA PRO A 868 -29.98 -5.37 1.91
C PRO A 868 -29.32 -5.85 3.20
N ALA A 869 -29.69 -5.22 4.31
CA ALA A 869 -29.20 -5.60 5.62
C ALA A 869 -30.24 -5.36 6.72
N SER A 870 -30.10 -6.02 7.84
CA SER A 870 -30.88 -5.80 9.05
C SER A 870 -30.00 -5.50 10.24
N TYR A 871 -30.51 -4.72 11.17
CA TYR A 871 -29.88 -4.50 12.48
C TYR A 871 -30.94 -4.67 13.57
N ALA A 872 -30.64 -5.47 14.56
CA ALA A 872 -31.48 -5.63 15.72
C ALA A 872 -30.65 -5.48 17.01
N ARG A 873 -31.18 -4.73 17.96
CA ARG A 873 -30.61 -4.61 19.30
C ARG A 873 -31.56 -5.23 20.30
N TYR A 874 -31.02 -6.09 21.16
CA TYR A 874 -31.72 -6.74 22.26
C TYR A 874 -31.08 -6.35 23.59
N VAL A 875 -31.87 -6.29 24.62
CA VAL A 875 -31.43 -6.09 26.01
C VAL A 875 -31.91 -7.29 26.84
N TYR A 876 -31.00 -7.94 27.52
CA TYR A 876 -31.29 -9.12 28.35
C TYR A 876 -30.86 -8.91 29.81
#